data_575ee268bd7c5937a7d5ba956ef8d708
#
_entry.id   575ee268bd7c5937a7d5ba956ef8d708
#
_cell.length_a   1.000
_cell.length_b   1.000
_cell.length_c   1.000
_cell.angle_alpha   90.00
_cell.angle_beta   90.00
_cell.angle_gamma   90.00
#
_symmetry.space_group_name_H-M   'P 1'
#
loop_
_entity.id
_entity.type
_entity.pdbx_description
1 polymer ?
#
loop_
_entity_poly.entity_id
_entity_poly.type
_entity_poly.pdbx_seq_one_letter_code
_entity_poly.pdbx_strand_id
1 'polypeptide(L)'
;MRRLWSHIVIAATSLLMVGATFATVVTNMNSNIEFERGRELTFRINAKDDDGNPDKDYEFTDDDAVKETAKIMEKRLATANISRYKVETAGFDTIKVSFTQDTDQEYEIIQNYLSFNASLAISNSKETYALATEFLDTNKKAYWTDDKGYPTIVIPIKSDNELFQAVYTEAKEMSDNNTGEVEEQHEHQEGEEEEEEAKRHAYLYLWYDYIEDYYSYDKINQNSQDTYDPAIASKVLMTFDAADPFLDEEQTALRAYVQPDVGEDNKVSPDALKKAFNNARYYVNLLNAGQMEYHVDFMFSRSADLFVESLVELGTHKTIAWSRTFIATVVAIAVISLLLIYFYRLGASGIAVTSIIATFVGFLFIVLLGAEFNIAGMVGLIALGLISVLSGVIYMQKFKEECYRGRTLKKANTEAAKKSLLPIVDLHVVLVAMGVACYLLGGVMMKSFAVASILGGVASLLLNLIFLRGMEWLVTNEQGLTGRYDLFDVSKDQVSDGLEESKEKYEGANADKDFTKHKKPVGIIAAILFVASVASMIVFGIAQKGAIYSSDSPYGNSQVYIEYVSEVTGNTTLTADVKERIDTILDKATLDGASLKDITELDTYEYAPKYDTTASGTSTVYYGYYIINFNKPLKGDEMLKYDNLEPMAVSEFFTLDELNNASGANLNMPANVSVSLKDSVRISADQPSVLSLVIATSVGLGISAVYLLLRYRLSRGLASLIVSFGATGISAGLFAMLRFLPVTSYASIAIPFIAIFSLAVGIILMNKERDMILDERNRDNSVEARNAMMVKATALASTPMTIAFIMALYLGVNFFGFMFTNVSYIFLAVILGVSIATGLTLVCFGPLAQVFFKAFHGIRIIKPKANKKKARPVRVNKSAEPEEAIFIGIND
;
A
#
# COMPACT_ATOMS: atom_id res chain seq x y z
N MET A 1 30.69 6.57 -36.40
CA MET A 1 29.26 6.59 -36.72
C MET A 1 28.53 5.28 -36.42
N ARG A 2 29.09 4.11 -36.75
CA ARG A 2 28.41 2.82 -36.54
C ARG A 2 28.09 2.51 -35.05
N ARG A 3 29.01 2.76 -34.13
CA ARG A 3 28.80 2.55 -32.70
C ARG A 3 27.84 3.56 -32.06
N LEU A 4 27.86 4.80 -32.52
CA LEU A 4 26.89 5.82 -32.12
C LEU A 4 25.46 5.40 -32.54
N TRP A 5 25.28 4.88 -33.75
CA TRP A 5 24.02 4.32 -34.19
C TRP A 5 23.59 3.14 -33.33
N SER A 6 24.53 2.23 -32.98
CA SER A 6 24.22 1.14 -32.05
C SER A 6 23.77 1.66 -30.68
N HIS A 7 24.39 2.70 -30.14
CA HIS A 7 23.99 3.35 -28.89
C HIS A 7 22.55 3.89 -29.00
N ILE A 8 22.23 4.62 -30.07
CA ILE A 8 20.88 5.16 -30.29
C ILE A 8 19.85 4.03 -30.45
N VAL A 9 20.16 3.00 -31.23
CA VAL A 9 19.27 1.86 -31.43
C VAL A 9 19.03 1.13 -30.11
N ILE A 10 20.06 0.85 -29.33
CA ILE A 10 19.90 0.16 -28.02
C ILE A 10 19.08 1.03 -27.07
N ALA A 11 19.32 2.34 -26.99
CA ALA A 11 18.53 3.25 -26.18
C ALA A 11 17.06 3.25 -26.60
N ALA A 12 16.78 3.42 -27.90
CA ALA A 12 15.43 3.46 -28.44
C ALA A 12 14.69 2.12 -28.25
N THR A 13 15.35 0.99 -28.56
CA THR A 13 14.73 -0.33 -28.38
C THR A 13 14.46 -0.65 -26.92
N SER A 14 15.36 -0.29 -26.00
CA SER A 14 15.15 -0.47 -24.57
C SER A 14 13.97 0.35 -24.06
N LEU A 15 13.84 1.61 -24.47
CA LEU A 15 12.70 2.47 -24.11
C LEU A 15 11.39 1.97 -24.73
N LEU A 16 11.43 1.50 -25.98
CA LEU A 16 10.26 0.89 -26.63
C LEU A 16 9.82 -0.38 -25.91
N MET A 17 10.76 -1.24 -25.49
CA MET A 17 10.43 -2.43 -24.71
C MET A 17 9.79 -2.07 -23.37
N VAL A 18 10.32 -1.08 -22.65
CA VAL A 18 9.70 -0.58 -21.41
C VAL A 18 8.30 -0.05 -21.70
N GLY A 19 8.11 0.77 -22.72
CA GLY A 19 6.78 1.30 -23.09
C GLY A 19 5.79 0.22 -23.51
N ALA A 20 6.23 -0.75 -24.34
CA ALA A 20 5.36 -1.82 -24.81
C ALA A 20 4.92 -2.78 -23.69
N THR A 21 5.80 -3.06 -22.73
CA THR A 21 5.50 -3.94 -21.60
C THR A 21 4.82 -3.22 -20.44
N PHE A 22 4.91 -1.90 -20.39
CA PHE A 22 4.36 -1.11 -19.28
C PHE A 22 2.84 -1.31 -19.13
N ALA A 23 2.08 -1.28 -20.23
CA ALA A 23 0.64 -1.48 -20.21
C ALA A 23 0.25 -2.84 -19.63
N THR A 24 0.93 -3.92 -20.06
CA THR A 24 0.68 -5.26 -19.54
C THR A 24 1.08 -5.43 -18.08
N VAL A 25 2.13 -4.75 -17.64
CA VAL A 25 2.55 -4.76 -16.24
C VAL A 25 1.54 -4.03 -15.36
N VAL A 26 1.05 -2.86 -15.80
CA VAL A 26 0.04 -2.08 -15.07
C VAL A 26 -1.30 -2.83 -14.96
N THR A 27 -1.73 -3.54 -16.02
CA THR A 27 -2.99 -4.30 -15.97
C THR A 27 -2.96 -5.51 -15.03
N ASN A 28 -1.76 -6.05 -14.77
CA ASN A 28 -1.57 -7.16 -13.84
C ASN A 28 -1.07 -6.71 -12.45
N MET A 29 -1.05 -5.41 -12.20
CA MET A 29 -0.60 -4.88 -10.94
C MET A 29 -1.66 -5.01 -9.87
N ASN A 30 -1.25 -5.43 -8.68
CA ASN A 30 -2.07 -5.41 -7.48
C ASN A 30 -1.98 -4.01 -6.86
N SER A 31 -2.83 -3.07 -7.29
CA SER A 31 -2.83 -1.73 -6.72
C SER A 31 -3.71 -1.63 -5.50
N ASN A 32 -3.29 -0.82 -4.52
CA ASN A 32 -4.07 -0.51 -3.35
C ASN A 32 -5.30 0.33 -3.74
N ILE A 33 -6.30 0.28 -2.91
CA ILE A 33 -7.50 1.11 -2.96
C ILE A 33 -7.18 2.62 -3.10
N GLU A 34 -6.00 3.05 -2.64
CA GLU A 34 -5.48 4.41 -2.82
C GLU A 34 -5.35 4.84 -4.30
N PHE A 35 -5.18 3.90 -5.21
CA PHE A 35 -4.98 4.15 -6.64
C PHE A 35 -6.12 3.65 -7.52
N GLU A 36 -7.06 2.90 -6.96
CA GLU A 36 -8.18 2.34 -7.70
C GLU A 36 -9.52 2.71 -7.08
N ARG A 37 -10.56 2.67 -7.90
CA ARG A 37 -11.92 2.85 -7.43
C ARG A 37 -12.26 1.67 -6.54
N GLY A 38 -12.71 1.95 -5.32
CA GLY A 38 -13.07 0.94 -4.36
C GLY A 38 -14.43 1.18 -3.75
N ARG A 39 -14.94 0.17 -3.07
CA ARG A 39 -16.11 0.28 -2.21
C ARG A 39 -15.76 -0.14 -0.81
N GLU A 40 -16.34 0.53 0.15
CA GLU A 40 -16.33 0.17 1.56
C GLU A 40 -17.73 -0.27 1.95
N LEU A 41 -17.83 -1.48 2.47
CA LEU A 41 -19.03 -2.03 3.06
C LEU A 41 -18.91 -1.93 4.57
N THR A 42 -19.96 -1.45 5.22
CA THR A 42 -20.02 -1.40 6.67
C THR A 42 -21.02 -2.41 7.16
N PHE A 43 -20.58 -3.28 8.05
CA PHE A 43 -21.38 -4.31 8.71
C PHE A 43 -21.43 -4.04 10.20
N ARG A 44 -22.51 -4.45 10.82
CA ARG A 44 -22.71 -4.40 12.27
C ARG A 44 -23.01 -5.77 12.78
N ILE A 45 -22.40 -6.16 13.89
CA ILE A 45 -22.76 -7.39 14.59
C ILE A 45 -24.14 -7.18 15.21
N ASN A 46 -25.05 -8.08 14.90
CA ASN A 46 -26.39 -8.13 15.45
C ASN A 46 -26.46 -9.24 16.48
N ALA A 47 -26.11 -8.92 17.70
CA ALA A 47 -26.26 -9.81 18.83
C ALA A 47 -27.70 -9.71 19.35
N LYS A 48 -28.59 -10.53 18.80
CA LYS A 48 -29.95 -10.70 19.28
C LYS A 48 -30.11 -12.12 19.81
N ASP A 49 -30.88 -12.24 20.90
CA ASP A 49 -31.34 -13.54 21.37
C ASP A 49 -32.37 -14.14 20.40
N ASP A 50 -32.77 -15.40 20.64
CA ASP A 50 -33.74 -16.12 19.80
C ASP A 50 -35.10 -15.43 19.71
N ASP A 51 -35.43 -14.55 20.66
CA ASP A 51 -36.66 -13.74 20.69
C ASP A 51 -36.47 -12.39 19.93
N GLY A 52 -35.30 -12.13 19.36
CA GLY A 52 -35.00 -10.88 18.65
C GLY A 52 -34.65 -9.70 19.55
N ASN A 53 -34.52 -9.92 20.88
CA ASN A 53 -34.06 -8.91 21.82
C ASN A 53 -32.52 -8.83 21.80
N PRO A 54 -31.91 -7.69 22.17
CA PRO A 54 -30.47 -7.60 22.35
C PRO A 54 -30.03 -8.70 23.34
N ASP A 55 -29.06 -9.51 22.91
CA ASP A 55 -28.47 -10.56 23.75
C ASP A 55 -27.85 -9.92 24.97
N LYS A 56 -28.34 -10.31 26.16
CA LYS A 56 -27.88 -9.77 27.44
C LYS A 56 -26.47 -10.22 27.80
N ASP A 57 -26.02 -11.32 27.22
CA ASP A 57 -24.69 -11.89 27.44
C ASP A 57 -23.65 -11.29 26.48
N TYR A 58 -24.09 -10.56 25.43
CA TYR A 58 -23.22 -9.81 24.56
C TYR A 58 -22.78 -8.52 25.27
N GLU A 59 -21.67 -8.60 25.95
CA GLU A 59 -20.98 -7.43 26.45
C GLU A 59 -20.30 -6.73 25.28
N PHE A 60 -20.76 -5.52 24.94
CA PHE A 60 -20.15 -4.63 23.93
C PHE A 60 -18.66 -4.32 24.21
N THR A 61 -18.11 -4.83 25.29
CA THR A 61 -16.71 -4.78 25.65
C THR A 61 -15.89 -5.93 25.06
N ASP A 62 -16.51 -6.93 24.46
CA ASP A 62 -15.81 -8.09 23.92
C ASP A 62 -15.27 -7.78 22.51
N ASP A 63 -14.10 -7.18 22.50
CA ASP A 63 -13.32 -6.88 21.31
C ASP A 63 -12.93 -8.17 20.53
N ASP A 64 -13.12 -9.34 21.09
CA ASP A 64 -12.72 -10.62 20.51
C ASP A 64 -13.75 -11.14 19.51
N ALA A 65 -15.05 -11.01 19.75
CA ALA A 65 -16.11 -11.42 18.84
C ALA A 65 -16.04 -10.64 17.51
N VAL A 66 -15.84 -9.32 17.58
CA VAL A 66 -15.66 -8.47 16.39
C VAL A 66 -14.43 -8.88 15.61
N LYS A 67 -13.34 -9.18 16.30
CA LYS A 67 -12.08 -9.59 15.67
C LYS A 67 -12.19 -10.97 15.03
N GLU A 68 -12.91 -11.89 15.64
CA GLU A 68 -13.12 -13.22 15.07
C GLU A 68 -14.01 -13.16 13.84
N THR A 69 -15.11 -12.42 13.90
CA THR A 69 -15.96 -12.17 12.73
C THR A 69 -15.20 -11.49 11.60
N ALA A 70 -14.39 -10.49 11.91
CA ALA A 70 -13.53 -9.83 10.91
C ALA A 70 -12.53 -10.81 10.26
N LYS A 71 -11.93 -11.72 11.03
CA LYS A 71 -11.04 -12.78 10.48
C LYS A 71 -11.78 -13.75 9.57
N ILE A 72 -13.05 -14.09 9.90
CA ILE A 72 -13.87 -14.96 9.04
C ILE A 72 -14.19 -14.23 7.74
N MET A 73 -14.56 -12.94 7.79
CA MET A 73 -14.76 -12.11 6.60
C MET A 73 -13.49 -12.03 5.74
N GLU A 74 -12.33 -11.81 6.36
CA GLU A 74 -11.04 -11.80 5.67
C GLU A 74 -10.76 -13.14 4.97
N LYS A 75 -11.02 -14.25 5.65
CA LYS A 75 -10.87 -15.58 5.09
C LYS A 75 -11.83 -15.84 3.93
N ARG A 76 -13.07 -15.35 4.02
CA ARG A 76 -14.06 -15.44 2.93
C ARG A 76 -13.59 -14.67 1.69
N LEU A 77 -13.11 -13.44 1.85
CA LEU A 77 -12.58 -12.64 0.76
C LEU A 77 -11.36 -13.31 0.09
N ALA A 78 -10.45 -13.84 0.89
CA ALA A 78 -9.30 -14.60 0.39
C ALA A 78 -9.70 -15.84 -0.41
N THR A 79 -10.70 -16.61 0.06
CA THR A 79 -11.20 -17.80 -0.63
C THR A 79 -12.02 -17.47 -1.88
N ALA A 80 -12.70 -16.33 -1.91
CA ALA A 80 -13.39 -15.81 -3.08
C ALA A 80 -12.42 -15.29 -4.17
N ASN A 81 -11.11 -15.37 -3.92
CA ASN A 81 -10.06 -14.87 -4.81
C ASN A 81 -10.13 -13.35 -5.06
N ILE A 82 -10.64 -12.61 -4.07
CA ILE A 82 -10.59 -11.16 -4.05
C ILE A 82 -9.22 -10.78 -3.54
N SER A 83 -8.37 -10.30 -4.43
CA SER A 83 -6.95 -10.05 -4.13
C SER A 83 -6.69 -8.71 -3.43
N ARG A 84 -7.68 -7.82 -3.44
CA ARG A 84 -7.53 -6.42 -3.04
C ARG A 84 -8.63 -6.04 -2.08
N TYR A 85 -8.49 -6.49 -0.87
CA TYR A 85 -9.45 -6.19 0.19
C TYR A 85 -8.74 -5.79 1.48
N LYS A 86 -9.50 -5.13 2.35
CA LYS A 86 -9.09 -4.75 3.68
C LYS A 86 -10.28 -4.93 4.60
N VAL A 87 -10.07 -5.59 5.71
CA VAL A 87 -11.08 -5.77 6.75
C VAL A 87 -10.60 -5.05 8.01
N GLU A 88 -11.40 -4.14 8.51
CA GLU A 88 -11.11 -3.34 9.71
C GLU A 88 -12.26 -3.46 10.70
N THR A 89 -11.93 -3.53 11.97
CA THR A 89 -12.94 -3.42 13.03
C THR A 89 -13.02 -1.97 13.49
N ALA A 90 -14.22 -1.44 13.62
CA ALA A 90 -14.48 -0.10 14.08
C ALA A 90 -15.43 -0.16 15.30
N GLY A 91 -14.93 0.25 16.45
CA GLY A 91 -15.70 0.10 17.70
C GLY A 91 -15.87 -1.35 18.12
N PHE A 92 -16.90 -1.63 18.88
CA PHE A 92 -17.14 -2.94 19.49
C PHE A 92 -18.01 -3.87 18.64
N ASP A 93 -18.70 -3.33 17.63
CA ASP A 93 -19.72 -4.05 16.87
C ASP A 93 -19.66 -3.84 15.35
N THR A 94 -18.79 -2.96 14.87
CA THR A 94 -18.76 -2.56 13.46
C THR A 94 -17.53 -3.12 12.75
N ILE A 95 -17.75 -3.66 11.54
CA ILE A 95 -16.71 -4.16 10.66
C ILE A 95 -16.81 -3.41 9.34
N LYS A 96 -15.69 -2.85 8.88
CA LYS A 96 -15.56 -2.18 7.58
C LYS A 96 -14.76 -3.06 6.65
N VAL A 97 -15.30 -3.33 5.48
CA VAL A 97 -14.65 -4.12 4.44
C VAL A 97 -14.47 -3.24 3.22
N SER A 98 -13.23 -2.90 2.92
CA SER A 98 -12.87 -2.13 1.73
C SER A 98 -12.28 -3.06 0.68
N PHE A 99 -12.68 -2.92 -0.57
CA PHE A 99 -12.14 -3.70 -1.68
C PHE A 99 -12.23 -2.91 -2.98
N THR A 100 -11.38 -3.26 -3.93
CA THR A 100 -11.42 -2.69 -5.29
C THR A 100 -12.42 -3.45 -6.13
N GLN A 101 -13.19 -2.73 -6.94
CA GLN A 101 -14.26 -3.32 -7.72
C GLN A 101 -14.43 -2.64 -9.07
N ASP A 102 -14.68 -3.46 -10.10
CA ASP A 102 -14.89 -2.98 -11.47
C ASP A 102 -16.38 -2.82 -11.84
N THR A 103 -17.30 -3.55 -11.19
CA THR A 103 -18.74 -3.54 -11.53
C THR A 103 -19.65 -3.50 -10.29
N ASP A 104 -20.82 -2.88 -10.44
CA ASP A 104 -21.81 -2.79 -9.35
C ASP A 104 -22.42 -4.16 -8.99
N GLN A 105 -22.45 -5.11 -9.91
CA GLN A 105 -22.96 -6.45 -9.64
C GLN A 105 -22.07 -7.29 -8.73
N GLU A 106 -20.75 -7.12 -8.84
CA GLU A 106 -19.81 -7.86 -7.99
C GLU A 106 -19.93 -7.48 -6.52
N TYR A 107 -20.29 -6.23 -6.22
CA TYR A 107 -20.39 -5.79 -4.84
C TYR A 107 -21.60 -6.39 -4.12
N GLU A 108 -22.72 -6.57 -4.80
CA GLU A 108 -23.93 -7.22 -4.22
C GLU A 108 -23.65 -8.68 -3.85
N ILE A 109 -22.92 -9.38 -4.72
CA ILE A 109 -22.49 -10.75 -4.44
C ILE A 109 -21.55 -10.79 -3.22
N ILE A 110 -20.60 -9.86 -3.15
CA ILE A 110 -19.66 -9.78 -2.03
C ILE A 110 -20.39 -9.40 -0.73
N GLN A 111 -21.31 -8.43 -0.80
CA GLN A 111 -22.13 -8.03 0.33
C GLN A 111 -22.88 -9.23 0.92
N ASN A 112 -23.62 -9.94 0.09
CA ASN A 112 -24.38 -11.11 0.51
C ASN A 112 -23.46 -12.22 1.06
N TYR A 113 -22.33 -12.44 0.40
CA TYR A 113 -21.35 -13.43 0.82
C TYR A 113 -20.72 -13.14 2.19
N LEU A 114 -20.53 -11.86 2.50
CA LEU A 114 -19.95 -11.45 3.78
C LEU A 114 -20.99 -11.42 4.91
N SER A 115 -22.25 -11.13 4.60
CA SER A 115 -23.32 -11.05 5.61
C SER A 115 -23.88 -12.42 6.04
N PHE A 116 -23.56 -13.49 5.33
CA PHE A 116 -24.00 -14.83 5.75
C PHE A 116 -23.36 -15.26 7.06
N ASN A 117 -24.17 -15.66 8.02
CA ASN A 117 -23.67 -16.24 9.26
C ASN A 117 -23.02 -17.61 9.01
N ALA A 118 -23.53 -18.35 8.02
CA ALA A 118 -23.13 -19.72 7.71
C ALA A 118 -23.37 -20.71 8.87
N SER A 119 -24.40 -20.47 9.66
CA SER A 119 -24.95 -21.48 10.56
C SER A 119 -25.66 -22.54 9.70
N LEU A 120 -24.91 -23.59 9.37
CA LEU A 120 -25.44 -24.68 8.55
C LEU A 120 -26.20 -25.67 9.40
N ALA A 121 -27.34 -26.11 8.86
CA ALA A 121 -28.09 -27.24 9.41
C ALA A 121 -28.62 -28.12 8.29
N ILE A 122 -28.86 -29.38 8.55
CA ILE A 122 -29.57 -30.28 7.67
C ILE A 122 -30.86 -30.69 8.36
N SER A 123 -32.00 -30.60 7.67
CA SER A 123 -33.28 -30.99 8.19
C SER A 123 -34.09 -31.82 7.18
N ASN A 124 -35.12 -32.48 7.66
CA ASN A 124 -36.11 -33.17 6.83
C ASN A 124 -37.49 -32.46 6.93
N SER A 125 -38.48 -32.94 6.20
CA SER A 125 -39.84 -32.37 6.20
C SER A 125 -40.63 -32.62 7.53
N LYS A 126 -40.07 -33.39 8.45
CA LYS A 126 -40.64 -33.58 9.80
C LYS A 126 -39.96 -32.68 10.84
N GLU A 127 -39.17 -31.73 10.38
CA GLU A 127 -38.44 -30.77 11.23
C GLU A 127 -37.38 -31.40 12.17
N THR A 128 -37.00 -32.66 11.91
CA THR A 128 -35.80 -33.22 12.54
C THR A 128 -34.58 -32.59 11.89
N TYR A 129 -33.66 -32.06 12.69
CA TYR A 129 -32.48 -31.34 12.16
C TYR A 129 -31.18 -31.75 12.88
N ALA A 130 -30.07 -31.51 12.24
CA ALA A 130 -28.73 -31.61 12.79
C ALA A 130 -27.92 -30.34 12.40
N LEU A 131 -27.24 -29.75 13.38
CA LEU A 131 -26.40 -28.58 13.19
C LEU A 131 -25.04 -28.94 12.56
N ALA A 132 -24.44 -28.02 11.85
CA ALA A 132 -23.13 -28.23 11.20
C ALA A 132 -22.02 -28.64 12.13
N THR A 133 -22.01 -28.12 13.36
CA THR A 133 -21.04 -28.45 14.40
C THR A 133 -21.08 -29.95 14.79
N GLU A 134 -22.22 -30.57 14.58
CA GLU A 134 -22.48 -31.97 14.91
C GLU A 134 -22.11 -32.90 13.76
N PHE A 135 -22.53 -32.60 12.53
CA PHE A 135 -22.40 -33.53 11.41
C PHE A 135 -21.24 -33.22 10.45
N LEU A 136 -20.72 -31.99 10.38
CA LEU A 136 -19.60 -31.69 9.48
C LEU A 136 -18.26 -32.20 10.04
N ASP A 137 -17.42 -32.77 9.17
CA ASP A 137 -16.03 -33.10 9.51
C ASP A 137 -15.15 -31.86 9.31
N THR A 138 -14.97 -31.05 10.32
CA THR A 138 -14.17 -29.83 10.30
C THR A 138 -12.67 -30.04 10.02
N ASN A 139 -12.19 -31.31 10.10
CA ASN A 139 -10.80 -31.65 9.76
C ASN A 139 -10.57 -31.78 8.26
N LYS A 140 -11.63 -31.93 7.49
CA LYS A 140 -11.60 -32.01 6.03
C LYS A 140 -12.27 -30.80 5.43
N LYS A 141 -11.79 -30.41 4.24
CA LYS A 141 -12.38 -29.27 3.51
C LYS A 141 -13.38 -29.78 2.49
N ALA A 142 -14.50 -29.07 2.35
CA ALA A 142 -15.39 -29.23 1.21
C ALA A 142 -14.65 -28.86 -0.07
N TYR A 143 -14.96 -29.53 -1.16
CA TYR A 143 -14.40 -29.27 -2.48
C TYR A 143 -15.44 -29.49 -3.56
N TRP A 144 -15.19 -28.95 -4.75
CA TRP A 144 -16.03 -29.21 -5.91
C TRP A 144 -15.27 -30.06 -6.92
N THR A 145 -16.02 -30.86 -7.67
CA THR A 145 -15.52 -31.70 -8.74
C THR A 145 -16.46 -31.61 -9.96
N ASP A 146 -15.94 -31.98 -11.11
CA ASP A 146 -16.75 -32.13 -12.30
C ASP A 146 -17.22 -33.61 -12.39
N ASP A 147 -18.50 -33.84 -12.25
CA ASP A 147 -19.10 -35.14 -12.44
C ASP A 147 -19.98 -35.11 -13.70
N LYS A 148 -19.53 -35.81 -14.76
CA LYS A 148 -20.21 -35.89 -16.04
C LYS A 148 -20.55 -34.54 -16.71
N GLY A 149 -19.75 -33.52 -16.49
CA GLY A 149 -19.94 -32.17 -17.02
C GLY A 149 -20.76 -31.24 -16.14
N TYR A 150 -21.14 -31.67 -14.94
CA TYR A 150 -21.86 -30.85 -13.98
C TYR A 150 -21.04 -30.61 -12.69
N PRO A 151 -21.09 -29.43 -12.14
CA PRO A 151 -20.38 -29.13 -10.90
C PRO A 151 -21.05 -29.82 -9.72
N THR A 152 -20.27 -30.62 -9.02
CA THR A 152 -20.70 -31.36 -7.82
C THR A 152 -19.90 -30.90 -6.63
N ILE A 153 -20.59 -30.52 -5.55
CA ILE A 153 -19.98 -30.18 -4.28
C ILE A 153 -19.89 -31.42 -3.41
N VAL A 154 -18.74 -31.63 -2.82
CA VAL A 154 -18.48 -32.73 -1.90
C VAL A 154 -18.23 -32.12 -0.52
N ILE A 155 -19.12 -32.45 0.43
CA ILE A 155 -19.11 -31.93 1.80
C ILE A 155 -18.78 -33.08 2.75
N PRO A 156 -17.58 -33.10 3.35
CA PRO A 156 -17.20 -34.13 4.31
C PRO A 156 -18.05 -34.09 5.57
N ILE A 157 -18.54 -35.26 6.00
CA ILE A 157 -19.40 -35.41 7.17
C ILE A 157 -18.85 -36.44 8.14
N LYS A 158 -19.32 -36.40 9.38
CA LYS A 158 -19.11 -37.39 10.41
C LYS A 158 -20.26 -38.39 10.32
N SER A 159 -20.06 -39.51 9.66
CA SER A 159 -21.10 -40.52 9.40
C SER A 159 -21.62 -41.21 10.67
N ASP A 160 -20.90 -41.13 11.76
CA ASP A 160 -21.23 -41.71 13.06
C ASP A 160 -22.06 -40.74 13.95
N ASN A 161 -22.43 -39.58 13.49
CA ASN A 161 -23.24 -38.63 14.23
C ASN A 161 -24.69 -39.10 14.34
N GLU A 162 -25.20 -39.28 15.58
CA GLU A 162 -26.52 -39.83 15.86
C GLU A 162 -27.65 -38.92 15.31
N LEU A 163 -27.48 -37.59 15.39
CA LEU A 163 -28.52 -36.63 14.91
C LEU A 163 -28.61 -36.63 13.39
N PHE A 164 -27.45 -36.59 12.70
CA PHE A 164 -27.46 -36.72 11.25
C PHE A 164 -28.08 -38.02 10.77
N GLN A 165 -27.75 -39.13 11.42
CA GLN A 165 -28.34 -40.43 11.12
C GLN A 165 -29.85 -40.48 11.40
N ALA A 166 -30.32 -39.78 12.42
CA ALA A 166 -31.78 -39.68 12.68
C ALA A 166 -32.48 -38.95 11.54
N VAL A 167 -31.97 -37.75 11.14
CA VAL A 167 -32.50 -36.95 10.01
C VAL A 167 -32.54 -37.75 8.71
N TYR A 168 -31.42 -38.43 8.38
CA TYR A 168 -31.28 -39.23 7.17
C TYR A 168 -32.20 -40.49 7.18
N THR A 169 -32.18 -41.24 8.27
CA THR A 169 -32.96 -42.48 8.38
C THR A 169 -34.46 -42.20 8.28
N GLU A 170 -34.92 -41.12 8.97
CA GLU A 170 -36.29 -40.71 8.92
C GLU A 170 -36.75 -40.30 7.53
N ALA A 171 -35.93 -39.49 6.79
CA ALA A 171 -36.21 -39.13 5.42
C ALA A 171 -36.22 -40.36 4.50
N LYS A 172 -35.30 -41.30 4.69
CA LYS A 172 -35.24 -42.56 3.92
C LYS A 172 -36.45 -43.43 4.17
N GLU A 173 -36.89 -43.60 5.42
CA GLU A 173 -38.10 -44.32 5.74
C GLU A 173 -39.36 -43.71 5.12
N MET A 174 -39.44 -42.36 5.02
CA MET A 174 -40.51 -41.67 4.34
C MET A 174 -40.48 -41.94 2.82
N SER A 175 -39.32 -41.95 2.21
CA SER A 175 -39.14 -42.28 0.78
C SER A 175 -39.52 -43.77 0.52
N ASP A 176 -39.01 -44.69 1.33
CA ASP A 176 -39.24 -46.12 1.17
C ASP A 176 -40.74 -46.50 1.38
N ASN A 177 -41.44 -45.78 2.25
CA ASN A 177 -42.86 -45.98 2.54
C ASN A 177 -43.77 -45.18 1.65
N ASN A 178 -43.29 -44.44 0.71
CA ASN A 178 -44.04 -43.55 -0.21
C ASN A 178 -44.93 -42.55 0.57
N THR A 179 -44.43 -42.05 1.69
CA THR A 179 -45.13 -41.08 2.58
C THR A 179 -44.54 -39.68 2.52
N GLY A 180 -43.65 -39.42 1.57
CA GLY A 180 -42.98 -38.14 1.34
C GLY A 180 -43.88 -37.11 0.65
N GLU A 181 -43.24 -36.11 0.07
CA GLU A 181 -43.85 -35.00 -0.62
C GLU A 181 -44.34 -35.42 -2.02
N VAL A 182 -45.39 -34.82 -2.52
CA VAL A 182 -45.91 -35.11 -3.90
C VAL A 182 -45.11 -34.29 -4.88
N GLU A 183 -44.50 -34.94 -5.89
CA GLU A 183 -43.82 -34.26 -6.99
C GLU A 183 -44.85 -33.43 -7.80
N GLU A 184 -44.61 -32.15 -8.08
CA GLU A 184 -45.45 -31.36 -8.97
C GLU A 184 -45.44 -31.98 -10.36
N GLN A 185 -46.59 -32.48 -10.81
CA GLN A 185 -46.76 -32.95 -12.18
C GLN A 185 -46.60 -31.77 -13.12
N HIS A 186 -45.51 -31.71 -13.86
CA HIS A 186 -45.49 -30.94 -15.10
C HIS A 186 -46.61 -31.44 -16.02
N GLU A 187 -47.49 -30.53 -16.42
CA GLU A 187 -48.59 -30.81 -17.37
C GLU A 187 -48.08 -31.62 -18.55
N HIS A 188 -48.26 -32.93 -18.50
CA HIS A 188 -48.16 -33.79 -19.70
C HIS A 188 -49.50 -33.77 -20.44
N GLN A 189 -49.41 -33.57 -21.73
CA GLN A 189 -50.50 -33.56 -22.68
C GLN A 189 -51.43 -34.78 -22.50
N GLU A 190 -52.72 -34.51 -22.55
CA GLU A 190 -53.81 -35.45 -22.50
C GLU A 190 -53.58 -36.67 -23.40
N GLY A 191 -53.61 -37.87 -22.84
CA GLY A 191 -53.90 -39.08 -23.53
C GLY A 191 -53.10 -40.29 -23.09
N GLU A 192 -53.29 -40.77 -21.85
CA GLU A 192 -53.35 -42.22 -21.52
C GLU A 192 -53.65 -42.34 -20.02
N GLU A 193 -54.82 -42.85 -19.66
CA GLU A 193 -55.23 -43.19 -18.32
C GLU A 193 -54.49 -44.48 -17.90
N GLU A 194 -53.32 -44.36 -17.28
CA GLU A 194 -52.90 -45.31 -16.26
C GLU A 194 -52.74 -44.47 -14.97
N GLU A 195 -53.53 -44.79 -13.92
CA GLU A 195 -53.31 -44.32 -12.57
C GLU A 195 -51.97 -44.84 -12.05
N GLU A 196 -50.83 -44.18 -12.45
CA GLU A 196 -49.62 -44.29 -11.71
C GLU A 196 -49.81 -43.57 -10.37
N GLU A 197 -49.83 -44.31 -9.26
CA GLU A 197 -49.75 -43.72 -7.95
C GLU A 197 -48.55 -42.72 -7.94
N ALA A 198 -48.85 -41.43 -7.72
CA ALA A 198 -47.86 -40.39 -7.72
C ALA A 198 -46.74 -40.75 -6.76
N LYS A 199 -45.56 -40.91 -7.24
CA LYS A 199 -44.37 -41.16 -6.47
C LYS A 199 -44.17 -39.99 -5.53
N ARG A 200 -44.05 -40.25 -4.25
CA ARG A 200 -43.69 -39.25 -3.23
C ARG A 200 -42.22 -39.33 -2.90
N HIS A 201 -41.59 -38.20 -2.92
CA HIS A 201 -40.19 -38.04 -2.59
C HIS A 201 -40.02 -37.50 -1.18
N ALA A 202 -38.99 -37.88 -0.48
CA ALA A 202 -38.61 -37.27 0.78
C ALA A 202 -37.27 -36.55 0.63
N TYR A 203 -37.24 -35.32 0.99
CA TYR A 203 -36.09 -34.47 0.79
C TYR A 203 -35.41 -34.11 2.09
N LEU A 204 -34.10 -33.93 2.00
CA LEU A 204 -33.26 -33.31 3.02
C LEU A 204 -32.87 -31.93 2.56
N TYR A 205 -33.02 -30.97 3.45
CA TYR A 205 -32.76 -29.55 3.19
C TYR A 205 -31.49 -29.14 3.90
N LEU A 206 -30.48 -28.72 3.16
CA LEU A 206 -29.27 -28.11 3.73
C LEU A 206 -29.50 -26.60 3.78
N TRP A 207 -29.58 -26.09 4.98
CA TRP A 207 -29.78 -24.69 5.27
C TRP A 207 -28.48 -23.95 5.48
N TYR A 208 -28.46 -22.69 5.15
CA TYR A 208 -27.48 -21.73 5.65
C TYR A 208 -28.21 -20.63 6.44
N ASP A 209 -27.54 -20.03 7.43
CA ASP A 209 -28.16 -19.13 8.42
C ASP A 209 -29.40 -19.73 9.10
N TYR A 210 -29.31 -21.01 9.50
CA TYR A 210 -30.39 -21.70 10.15
C TYR A 210 -30.68 -21.09 11.53
N ILE A 211 -31.95 -20.81 11.79
CA ILE A 211 -32.48 -20.35 13.07
C ILE A 211 -33.46 -21.39 13.57
N GLU A 212 -33.12 -21.98 14.72
CA GLU A 212 -33.96 -22.96 15.43
C GLU A 212 -35.36 -22.35 15.68
N ASP A 213 -36.37 -23.18 15.67
CA ASP A 213 -37.80 -22.80 15.87
C ASP A 213 -38.38 -21.78 14.88
N TYR A 214 -37.56 -21.14 14.03
CA TYR A 214 -38.01 -20.16 13.04
C TYR A 214 -38.08 -20.73 11.64
N TYR A 215 -37.15 -21.61 11.26
CA TYR A 215 -37.11 -22.27 9.96
C TYR A 215 -37.82 -23.61 10.01
N SER A 216 -38.90 -23.71 9.30
CA SER A 216 -39.73 -24.91 9.21
C SER A 216 -39.98 -25.31 7.76
N TYR A 217 -40.32 -26.59 7.54
CA TYR A 217 -40.66 -27.11 6.23
C TYR A 217 -41.87 -26.37 5.64
N ASP A 218 -42.90 -26.05 6.45
CA ASP A 218 -44.09 -25.36 5.97
C ASP A 218 -43.79 -23.98 5.35
N LYS A 219 -42.72 -23.31 5.80
CA LYS A 219 -42.31 -22.00 5.28
C LYS A 219 -41.60 -22.07 3.94
N ILE A 220 -41.07 -23.22 3.56
CA ILE A 220 -40.39 -23.42 2.27
C ILE A 220 -41.25 -24.20 1.27
N ASN A 221 -42.34 -24.80 1.73
CA ASN A 221 -43.23 -25.56 0.87
C ASN A 221 -44.16 -24.60 0.12
N GLN A 222 -43.99 -24.47 -1.19
CA GLN A 222 -44.81 -23.59 -2.05
C GLN A 222 -46.27 -24.00 -2.08
N ASN A 223 -46.59 -25.23 -1.72
CA ASN A 223 -48.00 -25.69 -1.60
C ASN A 223 -48.68 -25.21 -0.33
N SER A 224 -47.96 -24.70 0.65
CA SER A 224 -48.46 -24.15 1.89
C SER A 224 -48.68 -22.64 1.75
N GLN A 225 -49.68 -22.25 0.93
CA GLN A 225 -49.92 -20.84 0.54
C GLN A 225 -50.01 -19.83 1.73
N ASP A 226 -50.44 -20.27 2.90
CA ASP A 226 -50.62 -19.41 4.08
C ASP A 226 -49.33 -19.24 4.91
N THR A 227 -48.33 -20.13 4.74
CA THR A 227 -47.13 -20.17 5.57
C THR A 227 -45.84 -20.02 4.74
N TYR A 228 -45.92 -20.14 3.43
CA TYR A 228 -44.76 -20.04 2.54
C TYR A 228 -44.12 -18.64 2.62
N ASP A 229 -42.77 -18.64 2.90
CA ASP A 229 -41.97 -17.43 2.96
C ASP A 229 -40.81 -17.54 1.98
N PRO A 230 -40.85 -16.76 0.87
CA PRO A 230 -39.76 -16.83 -0.11
C PRO A 230 -38.43 -16.36 0.45
N ALA A 231 -38.39 -15.54 1.49
CA ALA A 231 -37.13 -15.13 2.13
C ALA A 231 -36.48 -16.30 2.89
N ILE A 232 -37.30 -17.16 3.54
CA ILE A 232 -36.83 -18.38 4.20
C ILE A 232 -36.47 -19.46 3.17
N ALA A 233 -37.29 -19.62 2.13
CA ALA A 233 -36.99 -20.58 1.05
C ALA A 233 -35.64 -20.27 0.38
N SER A 234 -35.26 -19.01 0.26
CA SER A 234 -33.96 -18.61 -0.25
C SER A 234 -32.78 -19.01 0.65
N LYS A 235 -33.04 -19.44 1.90
CA LYS A 235 -32.04 -19.90 2.86
C LYS A 235 -31.71 -21.38 2.74
N VAL A 236 -32.41 -22.11 1.91
CA VAL A 236 -32.06 -23.49 1.55
C VAL A 236 -30.94 -23.45 0.53
N LEU A 237 -29.77 -23.93 0.93
CA LEU A 237 -28.60 -23.97 0.08
C LEU A 237 -28.70 -25.08 -0.96
N MET A 238 -29.19 -26.25 -0.55
CA MET A 238 -29.31 -27.44 -1.38
C MET A 238 -30.42 -28.34 -0.85
N THR A 239 -31.04 -29.07 -1.77
CA THR A 239 -32.03 -30.09 -1.46
C THR A 239 -31.49 -31.44 -1.97
N PHE A 240 -31.57 -32.47 -1.15
CA PHE A 240 -31.17 -33.84 -1.50
C PHE A 240 -32.39 -34.74 -1.48
N ASP A 241 -32.59 -35.50 -2.52
CA ASP A 241 -33.61 -36.56 -2.53
C ASP A 241 -33.11 -37.77 -1.73
N ALA A 242 -33.85 -38.21 -0.70
CA ALA A 242 -33.47 -39.36 0.10
C ALA A 242 -33.49 -40.69 -0.69
N ALA A 243 -34.14 -40.74 -1.84
CA ALA A 243 -34.15 -41.88 -2.75
C ALA A 243 -32.87 -41.97 -3.61
N ASP A 244 -32.20 -40.86 -3.83
CA ASP A 244 -30.99 -40.77 -4.65
C ASP A 244 -29.70 -40.95 -3.84
N PRO A 245 -28.64 -41.53 -4.38
CA PRO A 245 -27.38 -41.72 -3.68
C PRO A 245 -26.60 -40.40 -3.59
N PHE A 246 -26.96 -39.52 -2.63
CA PHE A 246 -26.25 -38.28 -2.35
C PHE A 246 -25.10 -38.45 -1.35
N LEU A 247 -24.99 -39.63 -0.73
CA LEU A 247 -23.85 -40.03 0.09
C LEU A 247 -22.82 -40.79 -0.76
N ASP A 248 -21.54 -40.64 -0.47
CA ASP A 248 -20.50 -41.50 -1.05
C ASP A 248 -20.63 -42.95 -0.56
N GLU A 249 -19.93 -43.91 -1.23
CA GLU A 249 -20.01 -45.33 -0.88
C GLU A 249 -19.61 -45.62 0.58
N GLU A 250 -18.76 -44.79 1.18
CA GLU A 250 -18.31 -44.93 2.54
C GLU A 250 -19.15 -44.11 3.53
N GLN A 251 -20.17 -43.38 3.06
CA GLN A 251 -21.01 -42.47 3.85
C GLN A 251 -20.21 -41.38 4.61
N THR A 252 -19.11 -40.94 4.05
CA THR A 252 -18.22 -39.94 4.65
C THR A 252 -18.35 -38.55 4.07
N ALA A 253 -19.14 -38.39 2.98
CA ALA A 253 -19.35 -37.13 2.33
C ALA A 253 -20.73 -37.02 1.68
N LEU A 254 -21.34 -35.84 1.78
CA LEU A 254 -22.51 -35.48 0.98
C LEU A 254 -22.07 -35.02 -0.41
N ARG A 255 -22.77 -35.44 -1.45
CA ARG A 255 -22.57 -35.03 -2.83
C ARG A 255 -23.79 -34.24 -3.31
N ALA A 256 -23.59 -32.99 -3.64
CA ALA A 256 -24.64 -32.11 -4.11
C ALA A 256 -24.36 -31.60 -5.52
N TYR A 257 -25.27 -31.82 -6.42
CA TYR A 257 -25.19 -31.31 -7.79
C TYR A 257 -25.70 -29.88 -7.83
N VAL A 258 -24.90 -28.96 -8.35
CA VAL A 258 -25.35 -27.60 -8.59
C VAL A 258 -25.99 -27.55 -9.97
N GLN A 259 -27.30 -27.51 -10.00
CA GLN A 259 -28.05 -27.51 -11.26
C GLN A 259 -27.86 -26.16 -11.97
N PRO A 260 -27.52 -26.19 -13.27
CA PRO A 260 -27.51 -25.00 -14.09
C PRO A 260 -28.93 -24.56 -14.42
N ASP A 261 -29.14 -23.26 -14.54
CA ASP A 261 -30.43 -22.72 -15.01
C ASP A 261 -30.77 -23.29 -16.40
N VAL A 262 -31.98 -23.86 -16.53
CA VAL A 262 -32.46 -24.44 -17.78
C VAL A 262 -33.30 -23.38 -18.50
N GLY A 263 -32.98 -23.13 -19.78
CA GLY A 263 -33.75 -22.18 -20.57
C GLY A 263 -35.12 -22.72 -20.96
N GLU A 264 -36.00 -21.84 -21.49
CA GLU A 264 -37.33 -22.21 -21.99
C GLU A 264 -37.34 -23.40 -22.99
N ASP A 265 -36.18 -23.64 -23.65
CA ASP A 265 -35.97 -24.73 -24.58
C ASP A 265 -35.58 -26.06 -23.93
N ASN A 266 -35.62 -26.16 -22.62
CA ASN A 266 -35.13 -27.30 -21.82
C ASN A 266 -33.65 -27.65 -22.10
N LYS A 267 -32.83 -26.68 -22.51
CA LYS A 267 -31.41 -26.81 -22.77
C LYS A 267 -30.56 -25.95 -21.82
N VAL A 268 -29.49 -26.56 -21.35
CA VAL A 268 -28.49 -25.84 -20.56
C VAL A 268 -27.59 -25.04 -21.49
N SER A 269 -27.56 -23.72 -21.32
CA SER A 269 -26.65 -22.88 -22.10
C SER A 269 -25.23 -22.98 -21.55
N PRO A 270 -24.17 -22.74 -22.36
CA PRO A 270 -22.80 -22.67 -21.86
C PRO A 270 -22.59 -21.64 -20.75
N ASP A 271 -23.35 -20.54 -20.78
CA ASP A 271 -23.27 -19.50 -19.76
C ASP A 271 -23.97 -19.94 -18.47
N ALA A 272 -25.09 -20.64 -18.55
CA ALA A 272 -25.75 -21.22 -17.37
C ALA A 272 -24.85 -22.28 -16.69
N LEU A 273 -24.18 -23.12 -17.48
CA LEU A 273 -23.23 -24.08 -16.96
C LEU A 273 -22.04 -23.40 -16.29
N LYS A 274 -21.47 -22.35 -16.90
CA LYS A 274 -20.40 -21.55 -16.30
C LYS A 274 -20.84 -20.91 -14.98
N LYS A 275 -22.08 -20.41 -14.91
CA LYS A 275 -22.67 -19.87 -13.70
C LYS A 275 -22.79 -20.94 -12.62
N ALA A 276 -23.22 -22.16 -12.96
CA ALA A 276 -23.30 -23.27 -12.02
C ALA A 276 -21.92 -23.64 -11.45
N PHE A 277 -20.85 -23.68 -12.27
CA PHE A 277 -19.48 -23.88 -11.76
C PHE A 277 -19.01 -22.76 -10.85
N ASN A 278 -19.36 -21.52 -11.14
CA ASN A 278 -19.05 -20.40 -10.25
C ASN A 278 -19.81 -20.50 -8.93
N ASN A 279 -21.08 -20.89 -8.98
CA ASN A 279 -21.89 -21.12 -7.77
C ASN A 279 -21.34 -22.26 -6.92
N ALA A 280 -20.91 -23.38 -7.53
CA ALA A 280 -20.28 -24.46 -6.80
C ALA A 280 -19.01 -24.01 -6.08
N ARG A 281 -18.17 -23.23 -6.74
CA ARG A 281 -16.98 -22.63 -6.12
C ARG A 281 -17.36 -21.70 -4.96
N TYR A 282 -18.38 -20.88 -5.15
CA TYR A 282 -18.90 -19.98 -4.15
C TYR A 282 -19.36 -20.73 -2.88
N TYR A 283 -20.18 -21.77 -3.07
CA TYR A 283 -20.67 -22.57 -1.94
C TYR A 283 -19.54 -23.31 -1.19
N VAL A 284 -18.60 -23.87 -1.93
CA VAL A 284 -17.43 -24.52 -1.31
C VAL A 284 -16.60 -23.54 -0.49
N ASN A 285 -16.45 -22.33 -0.98
CA ASN A 285 -15.71 -21.28 -0.28
C ASN A 285 -16.46 -20.85 1.00
N LEU A 286 -17.78 -20.75 0.94
CA LEU A 286 -18.64 -20.43 2.08
C LEU A 286 -18.52 -21.51 3.17
N LEU A 287 -18.66 -22.79 2.79
CA LEU A 287 -18.53 -23.92 3.69
C LEU A 287 -17.17 -23.98 4.39
N ASN A 288 -16.11 -23.68 3.66
CA ASN A 288 -14.73 -23.72 4.19
C ASN A 288 -14.31 -22.48 4.99
N ALA A 289 -15.02 -21.38 4.88
CA ALA A 289 -14.68 -20.15 5.58
C ALA A 289 -14.98 -20.22 7.06
N GLY A 290 -16.01 -20.96 7.42
CA GLY A 290 -16.45 -21.12 8.80
C GLY A 290 -17.69 -20.30 9.13
N GLN A 291 -18.34 -20.71 10.20
CA GLN A 291 -19.50 -20.06 10.78
C GLN A 291 -19.07 -18.82 11.56
N MET A 292 -19.87 -17.77 11.52
CA MET A 292 -19.76 -16.62 12.42
C MET A 292 -20.52 -16.93 13.71
N GLU A 293 -20.02 -16.47 14.83
CA GLU A 293 -20.68 -16.65 16.12
C GLU A 293 -21.95 -15.79 16.22
N TYR A 294 -21.89 -14.59 15.62
CA TYR A 294 -22.99 -13.64 15.61
C TYR A 294 -23.45 -13.30 14.19
N HIS A 295 -24.73 -13.01 14.03
CA HIS A 295 -25.26 -12.47 12.80
C HIS A 295 -24.67 -11.09 12.50
N VAL A 296 -24.52 -10.78 11.23
CA VAL A 296 -23.94 -9.53 10.77
C VAL A 296 -24.91 -8.83 9.84
N ASP A 297 -25.39 -7.68 10.26
CA ASP A 297 -26.25 -6.84 9.45
C ASP A 297 -25.41 -5.93 8.55
N PHE A 298 -25.71 -5.92 7.26
CA PHE A 298 -25.17 -4.92 6.36
C PHE A 298 -25.80 -3.57 6.64
N MET A 299 -25.02 -2.53 6.87
CA MET A 299 -25.53 -1.21 7.16
C MET A 299 -25.61 -0.34 5.89
N PHE A 300 -24.48 -0.10 5.25
CA PHE A 300 -24.40 0.72 4.04
C PHE A 300 -23.08 0.46 3.27
N SER A 301 -23.07 0.91 2.02
CA SER A 301 -21.84 0.97 1.22
C SER A 301 -21.52 2.41 0.85
N ARG A 302 -20.23 2.69 0.74
CA ARG A 302 -19.74 3.96 0.20
C ARG A 302 -18.64 3.73 -0.83
N SER A 303 -18.45 4.70 -1.72
CA SER A 303 -17.26 4.73 -2.56
C SER A 303 -16.06 4.99 -1.69
N ALA A 304 -15.08 4.10 -1.73
CA ALA A 304 -13.85 4.20 -0.94
C ALA A 304 -12.74 4.92 -1.71
N ASP A 305 -13.09 5.95 -2.46
CA ASP A 305 -12.14 6.76 -3.22
C ASP A 305 -11.39 7.71 -2.27
N LEU A 306 -10.42 7.18 -1.52
CA LEU A 306 -9.62 7.93 -0.55
C LEU A 306 -8.89 9.14 -1.16
N PHE A 307 -8.71 9.18 -2.47
CA PHE A 307 -7.94 10.22 -3.17
C PHE A 307 -8.70 10.89 -4.32
N VAL A 308 -9.97 10.57 -4.52
CA VAL A 308 -10.78 11.11 -5.63
C VAL A 308 -11.83 12.08 -5.10
N GLU A 309 -11.51 12.92 -4.12
CA GLU A 309 -12.33 14.08 -3.88
C GLU A 309 -12.28 15.00 -5.10
N SER A 310 -13.41 15.12 -5.75
CA SER A 310 -13.79 16.17 -6.70
C SER A 310 -12.94 16.31 -7.98
N LEU A 311 -12.84 15.31 -8.83
CA LEU A 311 -12.43 15.57 -10.22
C LEU A 311 -13.31 14.81 -11.21
N VAL A 312 -13.99 15.61 -11.98
CA VAL A 312 -14.73 15.35 -13.21
C VAL A 312 -14.48 13.95 -13.80
N GLU A 313 -15.57 13.20 -13.93
CA GLU A 313 -15.68 11.97 -14.70
C GLU A 313 -15.11 12.18 -16.12
N LEU A 314 -13.89 11.79 -16.32
CA LEU A 314 -13.37 11.51 -17.65
C LEU A 314 -13.61 10.03 -17.94
N GLY A 315 -14.74 9.77 -18.42
CA GLY A 315 -15.37 8.68 -19.17
C GLY A 315 -14.67 7.35 -19.42
N THR A 316 -13.83 6.81 -18.55
CA THR A 316 -13.44 5.40 -18.51
C THR A 316 -12.85 5.05 -17.15
N HIS A 317 -13.27 3.94 -16.62
CA HIS A 317 -13.11 3.33 -15.32
C HIS A 317 -11.71 3.25 -14.65
N LYS A 318 -10.76 4.09 -14.99
CA LYS A 318 -9.45 4.13 -14.32
C LYS A 318 -9.19 5.50 -13.73
N THR A 319 -9.00 5.51 -12.44
CA THR A 319 -8.94 6.66 -11.56
C THR A 319 -7.94 7.74 -11.98
N ILE A 320 -8.33 8.98 -11.75
CA ILE A 320 -7.53 10.19 -11.91
C ILE A 320 -6.20 10.12 -11.14
N ALA A 321 -6.16 9.37 -10.03
CA ALA A 321 -4.94 9.11 -9.27
C ALA A 321 -3.82 8.50 -10.14
N TRP A 322 -4.15 7.50 -10.96
CA TRP A 322 -3.20 6.90 -11.90
C TRP A 322 -2.75 7.88 -12.96
N SER A 323 -3.68 8.67 -13.52
CA SER A 323 -3.35 9.68 -14.52
C SER A 323 -2.38 10.71 -13.97
N ARG A 324 -2.61 11.22 -12.75
CA ARG A 324 -1.73 12.19 -12.09
C ARG A 324 -0.36 11.61 -11.78
N THR A 325 -0.31 10.39 -11.22
CA THR A 325 0.94 9.70 -10.93
C THR A 325 1.73 9.43 -12.20
N PHE A 326 1.07 9.01 -13.27
CA PHE A 326 1.69 8.80 -14.58
C PHE A 326 2.24 10.09 -15.17
N ILE A 327 1.44 11.16 -15.17
CA ILE A 327 1.87 12.48 -15.66
C ILE A 327 3.07 12.98 -14.84
N ALA A 328 3.00 12.91 -13.50
CA ALA A 328 4.10 13.29 -12.63
C ALA A 328 5.38 12.51 -12.94
N THR A 329 5.26 11.20 -13.18
CA THR A 329 6.40 10.34 -13.52
C THR A 329 7.00 10.72 -14.88
N VAL A 330 6.17 10.93 -15.91
CA VAL A 330 6.63 11.34 -17.23
C VAL A 330 7.33 12.70 -17.19
N VAL A 331 6.73 13.66 -16.47
CA VAL A 331 7.30 15.00 -16.28
C VAL A 331 8.62 14.91 -15.50
N ALA A 332 8.68 14.07 -14.46
CA ALA A 332 9.91 13.82 -13.70
C ALA A 332 11.03 13.27 -14.59
N ILE A 333 10.74 12.26 -15.39
CA ILE A 333 11.69 11.65 -16.32
C ILE A 333 12.19 12.71 -17.32
N ALA A 334 11.28 13.49 -17.91
CA ALA A 334 11.63 14.50 -18.89
C ALA A 334 12.55 15.58 -18.30
N VAL A 335 12.17 16.16 -17.16
CA VAL A 335 12.95 17.24 -16.54
C VAL A 335 14.28 16.75 -16.00
N ILE A 336 14.33 15.58 -15.35
CA ILE A 336 15.61 15.01 -14.90
C ILE A 336 16.51 14.69 -16.09
N SER A 337 15.97 14.19 -17.20
CA SER A 337 16.75 13.96 -18.42
C SER A 337 17.31 15.27 -18.99
N LEU A 338 16.51 16.34 -18.99
CA LEU A 338 16.97 17.67 -19.43
C LEU A 338 18.07 18.23 -18.51
N LEU A 339 17.93 18.08 -17.20
CA LEU A 339 18.96 18.45 -16.23
C LEU A 339 20.25 17.65 -16.45
N LEU A 340 20.15 16.35 -16.70
CA LEU A 340 21.31 15.52 -17.01
C LEU A 340 21.97 15.95 -18.32
N ILE A 341 21.21 16.27 -19.36
CA ILE A 341 21.72 16.78 -20.63
C ILE A 341 22.46 18.09 -20.41
N TYR A 342 21.95 18.98 -19.57
CA TYR A 342 22.63 20.24 -19.24
C TYR A 342 24.01 20.02 -18.63
N PHE A 343 24.14 19.05 -17.67
CA PHE A 343 25.40 18.79 -16.97
C PHE A 343 26.36 17.83 -17.69
N TYR A 344 25.85 16.90 -18.51
CA TYR A 344 26.65 15.79 -19.08
C TYR A 344 26.47 15.62 -20.60
N ARG A 345 25.63 16.41 -21.23
CA ARG A 345 25.35 16.37 -22.67
C ARG A 345 25.09 14.95 -23.20
N LEU A 346 25.96 14.42 -24.07
CA LEU A 346 25.78 13.10 -24.67
C LEU A 346 25.85 11.96 -23.64
N GLY A 347 26.68 12.07 -22.61
CA GLY A 347 26.77 11.11 -21.52
C GLY A 347 25.49 11.02 -20.68
N ALA A 348 24.60 12.01 -20.75
CA ALA A 348 23.30 11.98 -20.06
C ALA A 348 22.37 10.87 -20.58
N SER A 349 22.49 10.52 -21.87
CA SER A 349 21.60 9.52 -22.48
C SER A 349 21.76 8.13 -21.87
N GLY A 350 23.02 7.73 -21.58
CA GLY A 350 23.29 6.46 -20.90
C GLY A 350 22.72 6.42 -19.49
N ILE A 351 22.85 7.53 -18.73
CA ILE A 351 22.29 7.64 -17.37
C ILE A 351 20.76 7.57 -17.38
N ALA A 352 20.11 8.37 -18.23
CA ALA A 352 18.67 8.46 -18.31
C ALA A 352 18.03 7.10 -18.65
N VAL A 353 18.52 6.45 -19.72
CA VAL A 353 17.99 5.15 -20.16
C VAL A 353 18.21 4.10 -19.08
N THR A 354 19.41 4.04 -18.48
CA THR A 354 19.70 3.06 -17.41
C THR A 354 18.79 3.24 -16.21
N SER A 355 18.53 4.49 -15.81
CA SER A 355 17.69 4.79 -14.64
C SER A 355 16.21 4.50 -14.90
N ILE A 356 15.71 4.76 -16.10
CA ILE A 356 14.35 4.40 -16.50
C ILE A 356 14.17 2.88 -16.45
N ILE A 357 15.11 2.12 -17.04
CA ILE A 357 15.07 0.65 -17.03
C ILE A 357 15.16 0.14 -15.60
N ALA A 358 16.06 0.69 -14.75
CA ALA A 358 16.21 0.27 -13.36
C ALA A 358 14.93 0.49 -12.54
N THR A 359 14.30 1.64 -12.70
CA THR A 359 13.02 1.95 -12.02
C THR A 359 11.90 1.05 -12.53
N PHE A 360 11.84 0.80 -13.84
CA PHE A 360 10.84 -0.12 -14.42
C PHE A 360 11.04 -1.56 -13.95
N VAL A 361 12.27 -2.04 -13.86
CA VAL A 361 12.57 -3.39 -13.33
C VAL A 361 12.19 -3.48 -11.85
N GLY A 362 12.41 -2.42 -11.07
CA GLY A 362 11.91 -2.34 -9.68
C GLY A 362 10.39 -2.45 -9.60
N PHE A 363 9.67 -1.74 -10.47
CA PHE A 363 8.23 -1.82 -10.60
C PHE A 363 7.78 -3.24 -11.03
N LEU A 364 8.46 -3.82 -12.01
CA LEU A 364 8.19 -5.19 -12.45
C LEU A 364 8.33 -6.21 -11.31
N PHE A 365 9.31 -6.07 -10.41
CA PHE A 365 9.42 -6.95 -9.24
C PHE A 365 8.25 -6.81 -8.27
N ILE A 366 7.73 -5.59 -8.05
CA ILE A 366 6.53 -5.39 -7.23
C ILE A 366 5.36 -6.21 -7.82
N VAL A 367 5.15 -6.10 -9.13
CA VAL A 367 4.05 -6.78 -9.82
C VAL A 367 4.24 -8.30 -9.85
N LEU A 368 5.43 -8.79 -10.20
CA LEU A 368 5.72 -10.23 -10.30
C LEU A 368 5.61 -10.97 -8.96
N LEU A 369 5.91 -10.29 -7.86
CA LEU A 369 5.76 -10.86 -6.53
C LEU A 369 4.34 -10.71 -5.96
N GLY A 370 3.42 -10.10 -6.71
CA GLY A 370 2.08 -9.82 -6.23
C GLY A 370 2.04 -8.87 -5.04
N ALA A 371 3.12 -8.09 -4.82
CA ALA A 371 3.14 -7.11 -3.75
C ALA A 371 2.18 -5.97 -4.08
N GLU A 372 1.43 -5.54 -3.09
CA GLU A 372 0.46 -4.47 -3.25
C GLU A 372 1.16 -3.15 -3.55
N PHE A 373 0.87 -2.54 -4.71
CA PHE A 373 1.41 -1.24 -5.07
C PHE A 373 0.64 -0.13 -4.34
N ASN A 374 1.31 0.51 -3.43
CA ASN A 374 0.82 1.61 -2.63
C ASN A 374 1.77 2.82 -2.70
N ILE A 375 1.45 3.88 -1.98
CA ILE A 375 2.27 5.10 -1.94
C ILE A 375 3.70 4.82 -1.44
N ALA A 376 3.88 3.92 -0.48
CA ALA A 376 5.22 3.56 -0.02
C ALA A 376 6.04 2.88 -1.14
N GLY A 377 5.41 2.01 -1.94
CA GLY A 377 6.03 1.43 -3.14
C GLY A 377 6.46 2.48 -4.15
N MET A 378 5.63 3.50 -4.37
CA MET A 378 5.96 4.62 -5.25
C MET A 378 7.19 5.40 -4.73
N VAL A 379 7.24 5.73 -3.44
CA VAL A 379 8.40 6.39 -2.81
C VAL A 379 9.65 5.51 -2.92
N GLY A 380 9.50 4.17 -2.79
CA GLY A 380 10.58 3.21 -3.02
C GLY A 380 11.13 3.24 -4.45
N LEU A 381 10.26 3.33 -5.45
CA LEU A 381 10.67 3.46 -6.86
C LEU A 381 11.35 4.81 -7.13
N ILE A 382 10.88 5.89 -6.51
CA ILE A 382 11.52 7.21 -6.59
C ILE A 382 12.93 7.16 -5.98
N ALA A 383 13.09 6.51 -4.82
CA ALA A 383 14.39 6.30 -4.19
C ALA A 383 15.33 5.48 -5.07
N LEU A 384 14.83 4.39 -5.65
CA LEU A 384 15.57 3.54 -6.58
C LEU A 384 16.04 4.30 -7.82
N GLY A 385 15.14 5.05 -8.46
CA GLY A 385 15.44 5.88 -9.62
C GLY A 385 16.50 6.94 -9.29
N LEU A 386 16.37 7.61 -8.16
CA LEU A 386 17.34 8.61 -7.70
C LEU A 386 18.74 7.98 -7.48
N ILE A 387 18.81 6.84 -6.80
CA ILE A 387 20.10 6.13 -6.56
C ILE A 387 20.73 5.66 -7.89
N SER A 388 19.92 5.21 -8.84
CA SER A 388 20.40 4.86 -10.17
C SER A 388 20.97 6.08 -10.92
N VAL A 389 20.25 7.21 -10.91
CA VAL A 389 20.75 8.47 -11.50
C VAL A 389 22.05 8.91 -10.81
N LEU A 390 22.09 8.90 -9.47
CA LEU A 390 23.30 9.29 -8.72
C LEU A 390 24.50 8.40 -9.03
N SER A 391 24.28 7.12 -9.29
CA SER A 391 25.33 6.20 -9.74
C SER A 391 25.91 6.62 -11.08
N GLY A 392 25.03 7.03 -12.01
CA GLY A 392 25.45 7.59 -13.28
C GLY A 392 26.18 8.94 -13.14
N VAL A 393 25.69 9.82 -12.26
CA VAL A 393 26.33 11.11 -11.95
C VAL A 393 27.75 10.89 -11.42
N ILE A 394 27.94 9.97 -10.46
CA ILE A 394 29.28 9.63 -9.93
C ILE A 394 30.18 9.12 -11.06
N TYR A 395 29.64 8.25 -11.91
CA TYR A 395 30.37 7.71 -13.03
C TYR A 395 30.86 8.82 -13.99
N MET A 396 29.95 9.71 -14.41
CA MET A 396 30.26 10.80 -15.34
C MET A 396 31.20 11.86 -14.71
N GLN A 397 31.07 12.11 -13.40
CA GLN A 397 32.03 12.98 -12.71
C GLN A 397 33.45 12.42 -12.76
N LYS A 398 33.60 11.11 -12.53
CA LYS A 398 34.89 10.44 -12.67
C LYS A 398 35.39 10.46 -14.10
N PHE A 399 34.52 10.31 -15.08
CA PHE A 399 34.84 10.40 -16.49
C PHE A 399 35.37 11.80 -16.85
N LYS A 400 34.68 12.88 -16.44
CA LYS A 400 35.13 14.26 -16.65
C LYS A 400 36.48 14.53 -15.98
N GLU A 401 36.68 14.06 -14.73
CA GLU A 401 37.97 14.18 -14.04
C GLU A 401 39.12 13.52 -14.82
N GLU A 402 38.88 12.35 -15.40
CA GLU A 402 39.93 11.65 -16.18
C GLU A 402 40.15 12.32 -17.55
N CYS A 403 39.14 12.91 -18.16
CA CYS A 403 39.29 13.71 -19.38
C CYS A 403 40.14 14.97 -19.13
N TYR A 404 39.85 15.70 -18.04
CA TYR A 404 40.64 16.88 -17.68
C TYR A 404 42.13 16.57 -17.36
N ARG A 405 42.42 15.32 -16.95
CA ARG A 405 43.77 14.82 -16.75
C ARG A 405 44.53 14.54 -18.07
N GLY A 406 43.95 14.86 -19.23
CA GLY A 406 44.59 14.65 -20.54
C GLY A 406 44.40 13.24 -21.12
N ARG A 407 43.48 12.42 -20.53
CA ARG A 407 43.21 11.09 -21.10
C ARG A 407 42.28 11.17 -22.30
N THR A 408 42.47 10.28 -23.27
CA THR A 408 41.48 10.09 -24.34
C THR A 408 40.13 9.64 -23.80
N LEU A 409 39.02 9.94 -24.49
CA LEU A 409 37.65 9.53 -24.11
C LEU A 409 37.58 8.03 -23.78
N LYS A 410 38.21 7.18 -24.63
CA LYS A 410 38.26 5.72 -24.39
C LYS A 410 38.95 5.35 -23.08
N LYS A 411 40.10 5.95 -22.81
CA LYS A 411 40.88 5.66 -21.60
C LYS A 411 40.25 6.24 -20.35
N ALA A 412 39.71 7.45 -20.46
CA ALA A 412 38.94 8.12 -19.41
C ALA A 412 37.74 7.28 -18.99
N ASN A 413 36.99 6.71 -19.94
CA ASN A 413 35.87 5.81 -19.69
C ASN A 413 36.29 4.57 -18.91
N THR A 414 37.41 3.92 -19.31
CA THR A 414 37.91 2.73 -18.64
C THR A 414 38.34 3.00 -17.19
N GLU A 415 38.98 4.14 -16.95
CA GLU A 415 39.43 4.51 -15.59
C GLU A 415 38.24 5.00 -14.74
N ALA A 416 37.29 5.74 -15.32
CA ALA A 416 36.04 6.11 -14.66
C ALA A 416 35.26 4.87 -14.19
N ALA A 417 35.16 3.85 -15.04
CA ALA A 417 34.50 2.59 -14.67
C ALA A 417 35.16 1.88 -13.49
N LYS A 418 36.49 1.92 -13.38
CA LYS A 418 37.21 1.36 -12.23
C LYS A 418 37.02 2.18 -10.96
N LYS A 419 37.11 3.51 -11.06
CA LYS A 419 37.05 4.41 -9.91
C LYS A 419 35.61 4.59 -9.34
N SER A 420 34.61 4.49 -10.19
CA SER A 420 33.20 4.59 -9.80
C SER A 420 32.63 3.30 -9.23
N LEU A 421 33.27 2.14 -9.41
CA LEU A 421 32.73 0.83 -8.99
C LEU A 421 32.29 0.82 -7.53
N LEU A 422 33.19 1.17 -6.64
CA LEU A 422 32.95 1.05 -5.20
C LEU A 422 31.91 2.06 -4.69
N PRO A 423 31.95 3.35 -5.07
CA PRO A 423 30.91 4.29 -4.70
C PRO A 423 29.51 3.89 -5.17
N ILE A 424 29.39 3.32 -6.37
CA ILE A 424 28.10 2.82 -6.87
C ILE A 424 27.61 1.65 -6.01
N VAL A 425 28.49 0.72 -5.66
CA VAL A 425 28.13 -0.38 -4.73
C VAL A 425 27.74 0.18 -3.37
N ASP A 426 28.47 1.16 -2.82
CA ASP A 426 28.17 1.76 -1.53
C ASP A 426 26.76 2.37 -1.49
N LEU A 427 26.32 3.06 -2.57
CA LEU A 427 24.97 3.62 -2.69
C LEU A 427 23.88 2.53 -2.68
N HIS A 428 24.09 1.45 -3.44
CA HIS A 428 23.10 0.38 -3.53
C HIS A 428 23.02 -0.45 -2.25
N VAL A 429 24.15 -0.66 -1.54
CA VAL A 429 24.14 -1.33 -0.24
C VAL A 429 23.29 -0.57 0.78
N VAL A 430 23.37 0.76 0.79
CA VAL A 430 22.54 1.60 1.68
C VAL A 430 21.07 1.47 1.32
N LEU A 431 20.73 1.51 0.03
CA LEU A 431 19.34 1.34 -0.45
C LEU A 431 18.78 -0.02 -0.03
N VAL A 432 19.53 -1.10 -0.26
CA VAL A 432 19.12 -2.46 0.10
C VAL A 432 19.01 -2.63 1.61
N ALA A 433 19.98 -2.10 2.39
CA ALA A 433 19.94 -2.18 3.85
C ALA A 433 18.69 -1.49 4.43
N MET A 434 18.32 -0.33 3.89
CA MET A 434 17.09 0.36 4.26
C MET A 434 15.85 -0.45 3.86
N GLY A 435 15.84 -1.02 2.66
CA GLY A 435 14.76 -1.90 2.20
C GLY A 435 14.56 -3.10 3.12
N VAL A 436 15.64 -3.77 3.52
CA VAL A 436 15.56 -4.91 4.47
C VAL A 436 15.00 -4.48 5.81
N ALA A 437 15.45 -3.36 6.36
CA ALA A 437 14.92 -2.85 7.62
C ALA A 437 13.43 -2.51 7.52
N CYS A 438 12.99 -1.88 6.44
CA CYS A 438 11.58 -1.56 6.18
C CYS A 438 10.73 -2.83 5.97
N TYR A 439 11.28 -3.87 5.34
CA TYR A 439 10.58 -5.15 5.18
C TYR A 439 10.28 -5.84 6.51
N LEU A 440 11.27 -5.82 7.41
CA LEU A 440 11.18 -6.52 8.70
C LEU A 440 10.38 -5.74 9.75
N LEU A 441 10.45 -4.41 9.74
CA LEU A 441 9.98 -3.57 10.84
C LEU A 441 9.00 -2.46 10.42
N GLY A 442 8.85 -2.20 9.11
CA GLY A 442 8.07 -1.08 8.61
C GLY A 442 6.56 -1.33 8.50
N GLY A 443 6.09 -2.55 8.79
CA GLY A 443 4.69 -2.93 8.63
C GLY A 443 4.32 -3.33 7.20
N VAL A 444 3.05 -3.69 7.01
CA VAL A 444 2.56 -4.24 5.73
C VAL A 444 2.71 -3.24 4.59
N MET A 445 2.38 -1.96 4.84
CA MET A 445 2.45 -0.90 3.85
C MET A 445 3.85 -0.70 3.25
N MET A 446 4.91 -0.95 4.03
CA MET A 446 6.28 -0.78 3.58
C MET A 446 6.85 -1.97 2.79
N LYS A 447 6.09 -3.05 2.60
CA LYS A 447 6.57 -4.22 1.85
C LYS A 447 6.88 -3.90 0.39
N SER A 448 6.06 -3.10 -0.28
CA SER A 448 6.30 -2.68 -1.66
C SER A 448 7.50 -1.73 -1.80
N PHE A 449 7.68 -0.80 -0.83
CA PHE A 449 8.91 -0.01 -0.72
C PHE A 449 10.14 -0.90 -0.60
N ALA A 450 10.04 -1.92 0.24
CA ALA A 450 11.13 -2.86 0.49
C ALA A 450 11.47 -3.70 -0.75
N VAL A 451 10.47 -4.22 -1.47
CA VAL A 451 10.66 -4.96 -2.71
C VAL A 451 11.37 -4.08 -3.76
N ALA A 452 10.91 -2.84 -3.96
CA ALA A 452 11.57 -1.89 -4.86
C ALA A 452 13.03 -1.62 -4.45
N SER A 453 13.28 -1.44 -3.16
CA SER A 453 14.61 -1.11 -2.64
C SER A 453 15.57 -2.30 -2.65
N ILE A 454 15.10 -3.51 -2.35
CA ILE A 454 15.95 -4.72 -2.29
C ILE A 454 16.19 -5.28 -3.69
N LEU A 455 15.13 -5.78 -4.34
CA LEU A 455 15.26 -6.45 -5.63
C LEU A 455 15.54 -5.45 -6.75
N GLY A 456 14.82 -4.34 -6.77
CA GLY A 456 15.08 -3.24 -7.67
C GLY A 456 16.49 -2.67 -7.48
N GLY A 457 16.93 -2.53 -6.21
CA GLY A 457 18.27 -2.07 -5.87
C GLY A 457 19.39 -2.98 -6.41
N VAL A 458 19.26 -4.31 -6.25
CA VAL A 458 20.21 -5.28 -6.80
C VAL A 458 20.23 -5.23 -8.33
N ALA A 459 19.05 -5.18 -8.96
CA ALA A 459 18.95 -5.08 -10.43
C ALA A 459 19.55 -3.75 -10.94
N SER A 460 19.26 -2.65 -10.27
CA SER A 460 19.81 -1.32 -10.59
C SER A 460 21.34 -1.31 -10.47
N LEU A 461 21.90 -1.97 -9.44
CA LEU A 461 23.36 -2.13 -9.32
C LEU A 461 23.94 -2.81 -10.56
N LEU A 462 23.35 -3.93 -10.98
CA LEU A 462 23.83 -4.67 -12.17
C LEU A 462 23.69 -3.83 -13.43
N LEU A 463 22.56 -3.12 -13.60
CA LEU A 463 22.34 -2.25 -14.75
C LEU A 463 23.35 -1.10 -14.79
N ASN A 464 23.65 -0.46 -13.68
CA ASN A 464 24.66 0.61 -13.61
C ASN A 464 26.09 0.08 -13.84
N LEU A 465 26.39 -1.15 -13.41
CA LEU A 465 27.72 -1.73 -13.62
C LEU A 465 27.95 -2.32 -15.01
N ILE A 466 26.90 -2.77 -15.68
CA ILE A 466 27.00 -3.46 -16.96
C ILE A 466 26.43 -2.60 -18.08
N PHE A 467 25.14 -2.26 -18.01
CA PHE A 467 24.42 -1.60 -19.10
C PHE A 467 24.89 -0.15 -19.29
N LEU A 468 24.94 0.66 -18.23
CA LEU A 468 25.44 2.05 -18.32
C LEU A 468 26.84 2.09 -18.89
N ARG A 469 27.76 1.24 -18.39
CA ARG A 469 29.13 1.20 -18.87
C ARG A 469 29.23 0.75 -20.32
N GLY A 470 28.38 -0.18 -20.74
CA GLY A 470 28.27 -0.62 -22.12
C GLY A 470 27.80 0.51 -23.03
N MET A 471 26.79 1.27 -22.62
CA MET A 471 26.26 2.42 -23.34
C MET A 471 27.33 3.50 -23.52
N GLU A 472 28.04 3.85 -22.48
CA GLU A 472 29.11 4.84 -22.52
C GLU A 472 30.34 4.34 -23.32
N TRP A 473 30.63 3.04 -23.29
CA TRP A 473 31.67 2.42 -24.09
C TRP A 473 31.39 2.55 -25.59
N LEU A 474 30.15 2.40 -26.03
CA LEU A 474 29.75 2.55 -27.44
C LEU A 474 30.04 3.96 -27.94
N VAL A 475 29.75 4.98 -27.14
CA VAL A 475 29.95 6.39 -27.50
C VAL A 475 31.45 6.77 -27.48
N THR A 476 32.13 6.41 -26.39
CA THR A 476 33.55 6.81 -26.17
C THR A 476 34.54 6.08 -27.06
N ASN A 477 34.14 4.94 -27.64
CA ASN A 477 34.96 4.20 -28.61
C ASN A 477 34.62 4.48 -30.09
N GLU A 478 33.72 5.45 -30.35
CA GLU A 478 33.43 5.85 -31.74
C GLU A 478 34.53 6.73 -32.29
N GLN A 479 35.13 6.30 -33.41
CA GLN A 479 36.27 6.99 -34.01
C GLN A 479 35.94 8.42 -34.42
N GLY A 480 34.73 8.68 -34.91
CA GLY A 480 34.26 10.03 -35.33
C GLY A 480 34.07 11.00 -34.17
N LEU A 481 34.13 10.53 -32.89
CA LEU A 481 34.02 11.37 -31.70
C LEU A 481 35.37 11.57 -31.00
N THR A 482 36.45 11.02 -31.52
CA THR A 482 37.78 11.17 -30.93
C THR A 482 38.13 12.67 -30.82
N GLY A 483 38.56 13.08 -29.61
CA GLY A 483 38.88 14.51 -29.35
C GLY A 483 37.67 15.46 -29.17
N ARG A 484 36.43 14.99 -29.32
CA ARG A 484 35.21 15.80 -29.11
C ARG A 484 34.79 15.83 -27.64
N TYR A 485 35.64 16.42 -26.80
CA TYR A 485 35.37 16.57 -25.35
C TYR A 485 34.14 17.42 -25.05
N ASP A 486 33.84 18.38 -25.95
CA ASP A 486 32.68 19.27 -25.89
C ASP A 486 31.34 18.52 -25.77
N LEU A 487 31.24 17.34 -26.37
CA LEU A 487 30.06 16.49 -26.31
C LEU A 487 29.77 15.90 -24.90
N PHE A 488 30.74 15.97 -24.01
CA PHE A 488 30.62 15.50 -22.62
C PHE A 488 30.74 16.65 -21.61
N ASP A 489 30.58 17.89 -22.08
CA ASP A 489 30.68 19.09 -21.26
C ASP A 489 32.08 19.21 -20.61
N VAL A 490 33.11 18.88 -21.35
CA VAL A 490 34.50 19.04 -20.96
C VAL A 490 35.14 20.13 -21.87
N SER A 491 35.61 21.21 -21.24
CA SER A 491 36.24 22.34 -21.97
C SER A 491 37.63 21.94 -22.44
N LYS A 492 37.85 21.93 -23.74
CA LYS A 492 39.11 21.51 -24.36
C LYS A 492 40.29 22.32 -23.85
N ASP A 493 40.11 23.61 -23.61
CA ASP A 493 41.13 24.55 -23.15
C ASP A 493 41.66 24.24 -21.71
N GLN A 494 40.87 23.47 -20.96
CA GLN A 494 41.21 23.06 -19.60
C GLN A 494 41.78 21.63 -19.52
N VAL A 495 41.80 20.93 -20.65
CA VAL A 495 42.41 19.57 -20.70
C VAL A 495 43.92 19.73 -20.68
N SER A 496 44.58 18.99 -19.82
CA SER A 496 46.02 19.06 -19.62
C SER A 496 46.80 18.43 -20.77
N ASP A 497 47.90 19.07 -21.17
CA ASP A 497 48.80 18.56 -22.20
C ASP A 497 49.65 17.33 -21.73
N GLY A 498 49.59 16.99 -20.43
CA GLY A 498 50.30 15.84 -19.85
C GLY A 498 49.63 15.31 -18.59
N LEU A 499 49.79 14.02 -18.35
CA LEU A 499 49.18 13.30 -17.22
C LEU A 499 49.53 13.85 -15.81
N GLU A 500 50.63 14.56 -15.67
CA GLU A 500 51.13 15.05 -14.38
C GLU A 500 50.62 16.43 -13.99
N GLU A 501 50.37 17.32 -14.94
CA GLU A 501 49.96 18.71 -14.70
C GLU A 501 48.45 18.86 -14.42
N SER A 502 47.64 17.85 -14.72
CA SER A 502 46.19 17.96 -14.78
C SER A 502 45.50 17.94 -13.42
N LYS A 503 46.18 17.57 -12.35
CA LYS A 503 45.53 17.37 -11.04
C LYS A 503 45.03 18.68 -10.40
N GLU A 504 45.54 19.83 -10.83
CA GLU A 504 45.23 21.13 -10.25
C GLU A 504 44.28 21.99 -11.08
N LYS A 505 44.07 21.67 -12.37
CA LYS A 505 43.31 22.55 -13.28
C LYS A 505 41.78 22.41 -13.23
N TYR A 506 41.24 21.26 -12.80
CA TYR A 506 39.80 21.08 -12.67
C TYR A 506 39.36 21.09 -11.20
N GLU A 507 39.15 22.26 -10.67
CA GLU A 507 38.65 22.40 -9.28
C GLU A 507 37.15 22.74 -9.20
N GLY A 508 36.51 23.08 -10.32
CA GLY A 508 35.08 23.47 -10.38
C GLY A 508 34.82 24.84 -9.78
N ALA A 509 33.63 25.38 -10.02
CA ALA A 509 33.21 26.74 -9.61
C ALA A 509 33.23 26.99 -8.09
N ASN A 510 33.28 25.93 -7.26
CA ASN A 510 33.21 26.00 -5.80
C ASN A 510 34.53 25.64 -5.12
N ALA A 511 35.63 25.43 -5.86
CA ALA A 511 36.87 24.90 -5.31
C ALA A 511 37.45 25.73 -4.14
N ASP A 512 37.31 27.06 -4.22
CA ASP A 512 37.83 27.99 -3.25
C ASP A 512 36.85 28.29 -2.08
N LYS A 513 35.65 27.69 -2.08
CA LYS A 513 34.63 27.97 -1.08
C LYS A 513 34.80 27.07 0.14
N ASP A 514 34.86 27.69 1.31
CA ASP A 514 34.81 26.99 2.60
C ASP A 514 33.36 26.92 3.12
N PHE A 515 32.67 25.81 2.85
CA PHE A 515 31.33 25.55 3.35
C PHE A 515 31.29 25.32 4.87
N THR A 516 32.41 25.00 5.51
CA THR A 516 32.50 24.70 6.93
C THR A 516 32.66 25.94 7.80
N LYS A 517 32.72 27.15 7.20
CA LYS A 517 32.89 28.42 7.91
C LYS A 517 31.87 28.64 9.02
N HIS A 518 30.61 28.25 8.78
CA HIS A 518 29.50 28.44 9.74
C HIS A 518 29.18 27.17 10.55
N LYS A 519 30.12 26.25 10.71
CA LYS A 519 29.92 24.97 11.41
C LYS A 519 29.38 25.07 12.82
N LYS A 520 29.81 26.09 13.64
CA LYS A 520 29.35 26.23 14.99
C LYS A 520 27.89 26.63 15.10
N PRO A 521 27.43 27.74 14.46
CA PRO A 521 26.00 28.12 14.55
C PRO A 521 25.08 27.07 13.93
N VAL A 522 25.43 26.51 12.78
CA VAL A 522 24.62 25.49 12.11
C VAL A 522 24.54 24.20 12.92
N GLY A 523 25.66 23.76 13.51
CA GLY A 523 25.68 22.58 14.38
C GLY A 523 24.85 22.76 15.67
N ILE A 524 24.89 23.94 16.27
CA ILE A 524 24.09 24.26 17.48
C ILE A 524 22.58 24.29 17.10
N ILE A 525 22.22 24.99 16.02
CA ILE A 525 20.83 25.06 15.56
C ILE A 525 20.32 23.64 15.23
N ALA A 526 21.10 22.84 14.51
CA ALA A 526 20.74 21.46 14.20
C ALA A 526 20.53 20.60 15.45
N ALA A 527 21.43 20.74 16.45
CA ALA A 527 21.29 20.02 17.71
C ALA A 527 20.02 20.42 18.47
N ILE A 528 19.71 21.72 18.53
CA ILE A 528 18.48 22.23 19.16
C ILE A 528 17.25 21.72 18.42
N LEU A 529 17.23 21.81 17.08
CA LEU A 529 16.12 21.32 16.28
C LEU A 529 15.94 19.80 16.40
N PHE A 530 17.03 19.03 16.47
CA PHE A 530 16.94 17.59 16.68
C PHE A 530 16.31 17.26 18.04
N VAL A 531 16.80 17.89 19.12
CA VAL A 531 16.24 17.68 20.46
C VAL A 531 14.78 18.11 20.51
N ALA A 532 14.45 19.28 19.94
CA ALA A 532 13.07 19.76 19.90
C ALA A 532 12.16 18.82 19.07
N SER A 533 12.64 18.31 17.93
CA SER A 533 11.91 17.35 17.10
C SER A 533 11.62 16.05 17.83
N VAL A 534 12.63 15.47 18.47
CA VAL A 534 12.47 14.22 19.23
C VAL A 534 11.56 14.45 20.45
N ALA A 535 11.77 15.56 21.16
CA ALA A 535 10.94 15.91 22.33
C ALA A 535 9.48 16.12 21.93
N SER A 536 9.21 16.81 20.82
CA SER A 536 7.84 17.01 20.33
C SER A 536 7.16 15.70 19.95
N MET A 537 7.86 14.79 19.26
CA MET A 537 7.30 13.46 18.93
C MET A 537 6.94 12.68 20.21
N ILE A 538 7.81 12.71 21.22
CA ILE A 538 7.57 12.02 22.49
C ILE A 538 6.40 12.68 23.25
N VAL A 539 6.42 13.99 23.39
CA VAL A 539 5.39 14.74 24.14
C VAL A 539 4.02 14.57 23.50
N PHE A 540 3.91 14.77 22.20
CA PHE A 540 2.63 14.62 21.50
C PHE A 540 2.20 13.17 21.41
N GLY A 541 3.13 12.23 21.26
CA GLY A 541 2.83 10.81 21.32
C GLY A 541 2.20 10.39 22.65
N ILE A 542 2.70 10.91 23.76
CA ILE A 542 2.19 10.59 25.10
C ILE A 542 0.94 11.41 25.43
N ALA A 543 0.99 12.74 25.24
CA ALA A 543 -0.07 13.66 25.63
C ALA A 543 -1.37 13.44 24.84
N GLN A 544 -1.25 13.03 23.58
CA GLN A 544 -2.37 12.73 22.69
C GLN A 544 -2.54 11.22 22.44
N LYS A 545 -2.08 10.41 23.39
CA LYS A 545 -2.23 8.95 23.34
C LYS A 545 -1.75 8.33 22.02
N GLY A 546 -0.62 8.81 21.51
CA GLY A 546 0.04 8.30 20.31
C GLY A 546 -0.14 9.13 19.03
N ALA A 547 -0.94 10.20 19.05
CA ALA A 547 -1.00 11.13 17.92
C ALA A 547 0.29 11.96 17.83
N ILE A 548 1.06 11.76 16.76
CA ILE A 548 2.30 12.49 16.51
C ILE A 548 2.04 13.66 15.56
N TYR A 549 1.28 13.43 14.51
CA TYR A 549 0.90 14.45 13.54
C TYR A 549 -0.49 15.03 13.84
N SER A 550 -0.77 16.23 13.34
CA SER A 550 -1.96 16.99 13.70
C SER A 550 -3.28 16.37 13.27
N SER A 551 -3.28 15.62 12.15
CA SER A 551 -4.46 14.96 11.62
C SER A 551 -4.56 13.48 11.97
N ASP A 552 -3.61 12.96 12.76
CA ASP A 552 -3.68 11.57 13.20
C ASP A 552 -4.57 11.46 14.43
N SER A 553 -5.55 10.57 14.34
CA SER A 553 -6.27 10.09 15.52
C SER A 553 -5.81 8.67 15.85
N PRO A 554 -5.04 8.47 16.93
CA PRO A 554 -4.51 7.14 17.26
C PRO A 554 -5.57 6.16 17.73
N TYR A 555 -6.73 6.66 18.12
CA TYR A 555 -7.86 5.87 18.61
C TYR A 555 -8.99 5.75 17.59
N GLY A 556 -8.76 6.21 16.37
CA GLY A 556 -9.80 6.36 15.37
C GLY A 556 -10.65 7.60 15.64
N ASN A 557 -11.72 7.72 14.89
CA ASN A 557 -12.68 8.81 15.01
C ASN A 557 -13.96 8.23 15.57
N SER A 558 -14.62 8.97 16.44
CA SER A 558 -16.00 8.65 16.84
C SER A 558 -16.94 8.96 15.69
N GLN A 559 -17.94 8.15 15.52
CA GLN A 559 -18.95 8.31 14.49
C GLN A 559 -20.34 8.23 15.13
N VAL A 560 -21.21 9.13 14.76
CA VAL A 560 -22.63 9.08 15.09
C VAL A 560 -23.40 8.69 13.84
N TYR A 561 -24.16 7.60 13.94
CA TYR A 561 -25.02 7.11 12.87
C TYR A 561 -26.45 7.53 13.16
N ILE A 562 -27.05 8.21 12.20
CA ILE A 562 -28.46 8.57 12.24
C ILE A 562 -29.13 7.83 11.08
N GLU A 563 -29.90 6.79 11.41
CA GLU A 563 -30.67 6.03 10.44
C GLU A 563 -32.00 6.73 10.18
N TYR A 564 -32.40 6.83 8.92
CA TYR A 564 -33.70 7.25 8.53
C TYR A 564 -34.32 6.26 7.55
N VAL A 565 -35.63 6.10 7.63
CA VAL A 565 -36.39 5.17 6.81
C VAL A 565 -37.36 5.96 5.95
N SER A 566 -37.43 5.67 4.66
CA SER A 566 -38.37 6.30 3.72
C SER A 566 -39.07 5.21 2.91
N GLU A 567 -40.42 5.31 2.86
CA GLU A 567 -41.24 4.42 2.04
C GLU A 567 -41.25 4.82 0.56
N VAL A 568 -40.69 5.97 0.22
CA VAL A 568 -40.68 6.51 -1.15
C VAL A 568 -39.26 6.84 -1.59
N THR A 569 -38.80 6.21 -2.67
CA THR A 569 -37.54 6.54 -3.34
C THR A 569 -37.48 8.01 -3.71
N GLY A 570 -36.42 8.67 -3.33
CA GLY A 570 -36.09 10.02 -3.79
C GLY A 570 -36.83 11.13 -3.07
N ASN A 571 -37.28 10.93 -1.82
CA ASN A 571 -37.75 12.02 -1.00
C ASN A 571 -36.59 12.90 -0.53
N THR A 572 -36.08 13.70 -1.48
CA THR A 572 -34.96 14.64 -1.25
C THR A 572 -35.33 15.71 -0.21
N THR A 573 -36.61 15.97 0.02
CA THR A 573 -37.09 16.96 0.99
C THR A 573 -36.83 16.48 2.41
N LEU A 574 -37.17 15.23 2.72
CA LEU A 574 -36.89 14.66 4.04
C LEU A 574 -35.40 14.62 4.35
N THR A 575 -34.61 14.25 3.36
CA THR A 575 -33.14 14.21 3.47
C THR A 575 -32.57 15.60 3.73
N ALA A 576 -33.08 16.62 3.03
CA ALA A 576 -32.65 18.01 3.22
C ALA A 576 -33.01 18.53 4.61
N ASP A 577 -34.24 18.24 5.10
CA ASP A 577 -34.71 18.68 6.42
C ASP A 577 -33.87 18.04 7.56
N VAL A 578 -33.57 16.75 7.47
CA VAL A 578 -32.74 16.06 8.47
C VAL A 578 -31.33 16.66 8.47
N LYS A 579 -30.76 16.87 7.30
CA LYS A 579 -29.42 17.47 7.15
C LYS A 579 -29.36 18.88 7.75
N GLU A 580 -30.34 19.71 7.47
CA GLU A 580 -30.42 21.09 8.00
C GLU A 580 -30.47 21.11 9.53
N ARG A 581 -31.16 20.13 10.13
CA ARG A 581 -31.24 20.02 11.59
C ARG A 581 -29.90 19.57 12.19
N ILE A 582 -29.26 18.56 11.59
CA ILE A 582 -27.94 18.12 12.00
C ILE A 582 -26.92 19.28 11.89
N ASP A 583 -26.94 20.00 10.77
CA ASP A 583 -26.07 21.18 10.58
C ASP A 583 -26.33 22.25 11.65
N THR A 584 -27.60 22.46 12.04
CA THR A 584 -27.97 23.42 13.09
C THR A 584 -27.42 22.99 14.46
N ILE A 585 -27.48 21.71 14.79
CA ILE A 585 -26.87 21.17 16.01
C ILE A 585 -25.37 21.34 16.00
N LEU A 586 -24.71 20.98 14.90
CA LEU A 586 -23.26 21.09 14.76
C LEU A 586 -22.77 22.54 14.87
N ASP A 587 -23.55 23.51 14.35
CA ASP A 587 -23.20 24.93 14.42
C ASP A 587 -23.28 25.49 15.86
N LYS A 588 -24.26 25.03 16.64
CA LYS A 588 -24.55 25.57 17.97
C LYS A 588 -23.83 24.82 19.10
N ALA A 589 -23.54 23.54 18.92
CA ALA A 589 -22.88 22.72 19.93
C ALA A 589 -21.38 22.96 19.97
N THR A 590 -20.82 23.00 21.16
CA THR A 590 -19.36 23.16 21.37
C THR A 590 -18.81 22.09 22.30
N LEU A 591 -17.65 21.56 21.93
CA LEU A 591 -16.86 20.63 22.75
C LEU A 591 -15.48 21.24 22.98
N ASP A 592 -15.08 21.35 24.24
CA ASP A 592 -13.80 21.98 24.64
C ASP A 592 -13.58 23.42 24.09
N GLY A 593 -14.69 24.13 23.82
CA GLY A 593 -14.66 25.51 23.30
C GLY A 593 -14.51 25.61 21.77
N ALA A 594 -14.46 24.49 21.06
CA ALA A 594 -14.53 24.43 19.59
C ALA A 594 -15.97 24.10 19.14
N SER A 595 -16.43 24.70 18.04
CA SER A 595 -17.70 24.31 17.43
C SER A 595 -17.62 22.87 16.96
N LEU A 596 -18.70 22.09 17.12
CA LEU A 596 -18.72 20.74 16.58
C LEU A 596 -18.54 20.73 15.06
N LYS A 597 -19.02 21.73 14.36
CA LYS A 597 -18.83 21.87 12.91
C LYS A 597 -17.36 21.89 12.49
N ASP A 598 -16.49 22.47 13.30
CA ASP A 598 -15.05 22.54 13.01
C ASP A 598 -14.32 21.21 13.20
N ILE A 599 -14.94 20.28 13.94
CA ILE A 599 -14.33 18.98 14.29
C ILE A 599 -15.10 17.79 13.72
N THR A 600 -16.12 18.05 12.89
CA THR A 600 -16.98 17.02 12.29
C THR A 600 -17.02 17.14 10.78
N GLU A 601 -17.25 16.02 10.15
CA GLU A 601 -17.56 15.90 8.74
C GLU A 601 -18.86 15.10 8.60
N LEU A 602 -19.81 15.63 7.84
CA LEU A 602 -21.12 15.01 7.65
C LEU A 602 -21.16 14.28 6.32
N ASP A 603 -21.28 12.97 6.37
CA ASP A 603 -21.46 12.11 5.23
C ASP A 603 -22.90 11.60 5.14
N THR A 604 -23.43 11.43 3.94
CA THR A 604 -24.77 10.92 3.69
C THR A 604 -24.69 9.71 2.78
N TYR A 605 -25.33 8.62 3.20
CA TYR A 605 -25.37 7.39 2.42
C TYR A 605 -26.81 6.92 2.24
N GLU A 606 -27.15 6.56 1.02
CA GLU A 606 -28.41 5.90 0.69
C GLU A 606 -28.17 4.39 0.55
N TYR A 607 -29.09 3.65 1.08
CA TYR A 607 -29.01 2.20 1.17
C TYR A 607 -29.90 1.54 0.11
N ALA A 608 -29.52 0.34 -0.33
CA ALA A 608 -30.35 -0.44 -1.24
C ALA A 608 -31.72 -0.77 -0.64
N PRO A 609 -32.80 -0.82 -1.43
CA PRO A 609 -34.15 -1.07 -0.91
C PRO A 609 -34.22 -2.42 -0.22
N LYS A 610 -34.68 -2.43 1.02
CA LYS A 610 -35.11 -3.64 1.71
C LYS A 610 -36.62 -3.85 1.43
N TYR A 611 -36.96 -5.05 1.05
CA TYR A 611 -38.38 -5.42 0.93
C TYR A 611 -38.89 -5.77 2.32
N ASP A 612 -39.81 -4.96 2.84
CA ASP A 612 -40.47 -5.27 4.09
C ASP A 612 -41.84 -5.90 3.76
N THR A 613 -42.03 -7.17 4.13
CA THR A 613 -43.27 -7.92 3.93
C THR A 613 -44.14 -7.72 5.16
N THR A 614 -44.98 -6.71 5.11
CA THR A 614 -46.02 -6.55 6.13
C THR A 614 -47.26 -7.34 5.73
N ALA A 615 -48.12 -7.69 6.73
CA ALA A 615 -49.35 -8.43 6.52
C ALA A 615 -50.36 -7.79 5.52
N SER A 616 -50.10 -6.58 5.04
CA SER A 616 -50.88 -5.82 4.07
C SER A 616 -50.30 -5.72 2.67
N GLY A 617 -49.15 -6.35 2.39
CA GLY A 617 -48.45 -6.34 1.08
C GLY A 617 -46.99 -6.02 1.22
N THR A 618 -46.19 -6.32 0.15
CA THR A 618 -44.79 -6.03 0.08
C THR A 618 -44.60 -4.53 -0.17
N SER A 619 -44.07 -3.78 0.79
CA SER A 619 -43.68 -2.40 0.62
C SER A 619 -42.13 -2.33 0.47
N THR A 620 -41.65 -1.53 -0.47
CA THR A 620 -40.23 -1.28 -0.63
C THR A 620 -39.83 -0.13 0.30
N VAL A 621 -39.02 -0.41 1.28
CA VAL A 621 -38.57 0.58 2.25
C VAL A 621 -37.12 0.93 1.95
N TYR A 622 -36.81 2.20 1.87
CA TYR A 622 -35.46 2.71 1.65
C TYR A 622 -34.89 3.22 2.95
N TYR A 623 -33.68 2.76 3.25
CA TYR A 623 -32.91 3.21 4.40
C TYR A 623 -31.84 4.19 3.96
N GLY A 624 -31.60 5.22 4.74
CA GLY A 624 -30.49 6.14 4.55
C GLY A 624 -29.81 6.40 5.87
N TYR A 625 -28.53 6.75 5.78
CA TYR A 625 -27.70 7.06 6.94
C TYR A 625 -27.07 8.43 6.79
N TYR A 626 -27.13 9.22 7.86
CA TYR A 626 -26.21 10.32 8.08
C TYR A 626 -25.11 9.87 9.01
N ILE A 627 -23.87 10.08 8.60
CA ILE A 627 -22.71 9.73 9.40
C ILE A 627 -21.99 11.00 9.75
N ILE A 628 -21.94 11.30 11.04
CA ILE A 628 -21.17 12.42 11.57
C ILE A 628 -19.83 11.87 12.02
N ASN A 629 -18.78 12.19 11.28
CA ASN A 629 -17.42 11.81 11.60
C ASN A 629 -16.78 12.88 12.48
N PHE A 630 -16.28 12.52 13.64
CA PHE A 630 -15.51 13.41 14.51
C PHE A 630 -14.02 13.23 14.27
N ASN A 631 -13.28 14.33 14.18
CA ASN A 631 -11.83 14.31 13.99
C ASN A 631 -11.04 13.81 15.23
N LYS A 632 -11.74 13.54 16.31
CA LYS A 632 -11.17 12.97 17.53
C LYS A 632 -12.07 11.89 18.11
N PRO A 633 -11.52 10.91 18.84
CA PRO A 633 -12.33 9.94 19.55
C PRO A 633 -13.08 10.65 20.68
N LEU A 634 -14.38 10.39 20.75
CA LEU A 634 -15.24 10.86 21.84
C LEU A 634 -15.48 9.68 22.79
N LYS A 635 -15.50 9.98 24.06
CA LYS A 635 -16.00 9.02 25.06
C LYS A 635 -17.53 9.18 25.16
N GLY A 636 -18.22 8.09 25.45
CA GLY A 636 -19.67 8.10 25.58
C GLY A 636 -20.22 9.02 26.69
N ASP A 637 -19.36 9.41 27.62
CA ASP A 637 -19.65 10.30 28.74
C ASP A 637 -19.19 11.76 28.50
N GLU A 638 -18.64 12.10 27.33
CA GLU A 638 -18.24 13.48 27.04
C GLU A 638 -19.45 14.40 26.92
N MET A 639 -19.37 15.51 27.62
CA MET A 639 -20.44 16.50 27.69
C MET A 639 -20.24 17.58 26.63
N LEU A 640 -21.29 17.85 25.86
CA LEU A 640 -21.39 18.95 24.92
C LEU A 640 -22.06 20.16 25.60
N LYS A 641 -21.68 21.34 25.17
CA LYS A 641 -22.34 22.60 25.55
C LYS A 641 -23.09 23.13 24.34
N TYR A 642 -24.32 23.48 24.55
CA TYR A 642 -25.17 24.09 23.54
C TYR A 642 -25.59 25.49 24.00
N ASP A 643 -25.74 26.42 23.05
CA ASP A 643 -26.17 27.76 23.37
C ASP A 643 -27.50 27.75 24.11
N ASN A 644 -27.47 28.17 25.35
CA ASN A 644 -28.63 28.29 26.24
C ASN A 644 -29.29 26.96 26.70
N LEU A 645 -28.64 25.83 26.48
CA LEU A 645 -29.08 24.53 27.02
C LEU A 645 -28.10 24.00 28.10
N GLU A 646 -28.61 23.08 28.91
CA GLU A 646 -27.74 22.38 29.85
C GLU A 646 -26.76 21.46 29.08
N PRO A 647 -25.58 21.20 29.63
CA PRO A 647 -24.63 20.26 29.02
C PRO A 647 -25.26 18.87 28.88
N MET A 648 -25.11 18.26 27.70
CA MET A 648 -25.66 16.96 27.36
C MET A 648 -24.54 16.03 26.96
N ALA A 649 -24.68 14.73 27.20
CA ALA A 649 -23.76 13.74 26.63
C ALA A 649 -23.90 13.67 25.11
N VAL A 650 -22.80 13.28 24.42
CA VAL A 650 -22.83 13.20 22.95
C VAL A 650 -23.95 12.29 22.44
N SER A 651 -24.20 11.17 23.12
CA SER A 651 -25.25 10.24 22.77
C SER A 651 -26.66 10.82 22.84
N GLU A 652 -26.86 11.81 23.71
CA GLU A 652 -28.18 12.44 23.92
C GLU A 652 -28.43 13.60 22.93
N PHE A 653 -27.37 14.15 22.36
CA PHE A 653 -27.44 15.35 21.54
C PHE A 653 -28.11 15.13 20.18
N PHE A 654 -28.02 13.93 19.64
CA PHE A 654 -28.57 13.52 18.36
C PHE A 654 -29.79 12.60 18.51
N THR A 655 -30.52 12.69 19.62
CA THR A 655 -31.79 11.96 19.77
C THR A 655 -32.87 12.54 18.86
N LEU A 656 -33.92 11.77 18.63
CA LEU A 656 -35.03 12.20 17.80
C LEU A 656 -35.69 13.48 18.34
N ASP A 657 -35.78 13.62 19.66
CA ASP A 657 -36.37 14.81 20.30
C ASP A 657 -35.50 16.04 20.09
N GLU A 658 -34.15 15.90 20.21
CA GLU A 658 -33.25 17.02 19.95
C GLU A 658 -33.23 17.42 18.48
N LEU A 659 -33.23 16.45 17.54
CA LEU A 659 -33.35 16.71 16.12
C LEU A 659 -34.69 17.44 15.79
N ASN A 660 -35.77 17.09 16.47
CA ASN A 660 -37.06 17.77 16.32
C ASN A 660 -37.01 19.20 16.88
N ASN A 661 -36.35 19.44 17.98
CA ASN A 661 -36.28 20.74 18.65
C ASN A 661 -35.24 21.69 18.03
N ALA A 662 -34.24 21.19 17.33
CA ALA A 662 -33.11 21.98 16.84
C ALA A 662 -33.48 23.14 15.92
N SER A 663 -34.58 23.04 15.12
CA SER A 663 -34.92 24.04 14.11
C SER A 663 -35.97 25.04 14.57
N GLY A 664 -36.64 24.83 15.71
CA GLY A 664 -37.78 25.67 16.15
C GLY A 664 -39.02 25.63 15.23
N ALA A 665 -38.98 24.82 14.18
CA ALA A 665 -40.07 24.57 13.27
C ALA A 665 -40.71 23.22 13.62
N ASN A 666 -42.04 23.17 13.68
CA ASN A 666 -42.85 21.95 13.85
C ASN A 666 -42.79 21.06 12.60
N LEU A 667 -41.62 20.69 12.17
CA LEU A 667 -41.46 19.69 11.14
C LEU A 667 -41.63 18.31 11.78
N ASN A 668 -42.68 17.59 11.36
CA ASN A 668 -42.88 16.20 11.76
C ASN A 668 -41.71 15.34 11.18
N MET A 669 -40.72 15.08 11.99
CA MET A 669 -39.76 14.04 11.66
C MET A 669 -40.49 12.69 11.67
N PRO A 670 -40.24 11.81 10.70
CA PRO A 670 -40.85 10.48 10.74
C PRO A 670 -40.41 9.76 12.00
N ALA A 671 -41.33 8.95 12.54
CA ALA A 671 -41.11 8.15 13.76
C ALA A 671 -39.94 7.11 13.63
N ASN A 672 -39.34 7.02 12.47
CA ASN A 672 -38.40 5.97 12.05
C ASN A 672 -36.97 6.42 12.03
N VAL A 673 -36.64 7.57 12.61
CA VAL A 673 -35.23 8.00 12.73
C VAL A 673 -34.65 7.40 14.00
N SER A 674 -33.65 6.55 13.86
CA SER A 674 -32.89 6.00 14.98
C SER A 674 -31.48 6.60 14.98
N VAL A 675 -30.95 6.83 16.18
CA VAL A 675 -29.62 7.38 16.38
C VAL A 675 -28.79 6.41 17.19
N SER A 676 -27.60 6.08 16.71
CA SER A 676 -26.65 5.29 17.46
C SER A 676 -25.28 5.93 17.45
N LEU A 677 -24.72 6.15 18.63
CA LEU A 677 -23.33 6.58 18.79
C LEU A 677 -22.40 5.40 18.67
N LYS A 678 -21.38 5.52 17.82
CA LYS A 678 -20.35 4.53 17.64
C LYS A 678 -18.98 5.16 17.86
N ASP A 679 -18.23 4.61 18.79
CA ASP A 679 -16.85 4.96 18.98
C ASP A 679 -15.99 4.13 18.05
N SER A 680 -15.44 4.74 17.04
CA SER A 680 -14.47 4.05 16.20
C SER A 680 -13.09 4.17 16.82
N VAL A 681 -12.55 3.06 17.26
CA VAL A 681 -11.31 3.04 18.06
C VAL A 681 -10.09 2.74 17.19
N ARG A 682 -10.20 2.65 15.87
CA ARG A 682 -9.05 2.19 15.08
C ARG A 682 -8.49 3.22 14.12
N ILE A 683 -7.18 3.38 14.27
CA ILE A 683 -6.29 3.79 13.18
C ILE A 683 -6.41 2.72 12.09
N SER A 684 -6.65 3.16 10.87
CA SER A 684 -6.61 2.28 9.71
C SER A 684 -5.34 1.44 9.72
N ALA A 685 -5.46 0.12 9.54
CA ALA A 685 -4.31 -0.78 9.49
C ALA A 685 -3.32 -0.42 8.37
N ASP A 686 -3.76 0.36 7.38
CA ASP A 686 -2.94 0.86 6.29
C ASP A 686 -2.28 2.20 6.58
N GLN A 687 -2.61 2.85 7.69
CA GLN A 687 -1.86 4.03 8.07
C GLN A 687 -0.46 3.60 8.52
N PRO A 688 0.58 4.26 8.01
CA PRO A 688 1.94 3.93 8.43
C PRO A 688 2.09 4.24 9.91
N SER A 689 2.45 3.24 10.69
CA SER A 689 2.84 3.47 12.08
C SER A 689 4.12 4.28 12.10
N VAL A 690 4.04 5.52 12.54
CA VAL A 690 5.20 6.42 12.65
C VAL A 690 6.30 5.80 13.48
N LEU A 691 5.95 5.14 14.58
CA LEU A 691 6.92 4.47 15.45
C LEU A 691 7.65 3.33 14.73
N SER A 692 6.91 2.48 14.01
CA SER A 692 7.49 1.39 13.22
C SER A 692 8.45 1.91 12.15
N LEU A 693 8.09 3.00 11.47
CA LEU A 693 8.94 3.61 10.46
C LEU A 693 10.19 4.28 11.05
N VAL A 694 10.09 4.94 12.19
CA VAL A 694 11.25 5.49 12.90
C VAL A 694 12.18 4.37 13.35
N ILE A 695 11.64 3.27 13.88
CA ILE A 695 12.44 2.10 14.28
C ILE A 695 13.10 1.46 13.05
N ALA A 696 12.33 1.17 12.00
CA ALA A 696 12.83 0.57 10.76
C ALA A 696 13.97 1.43 10.16
N THR A 697 13.74 2.74 10.06
CA THR A 697 14.75 3.66 9.53
C THR A 697 15.99 3.73 10.41
N SER A 698 15.82 3.73 11.74
CA SER A 698 16.95 3.72 12.69
C SER A 698 17.78 2.44 12.56
N VAL A 699 17.14 1.29 12.42
CA VAL A 699 17.82 0.02 12.17
C VAL A 699 18.49 0.02 10.80
N GLY A 700 17.84 0.52 9.74
CA GLY A 700 18.43 0.66 8.41
C GLY A 700 19.65 1.58 8.39
N LEU A 701 19.59 2.71 9.09
CA LEU A 701 20.72 3.59 9.33
C LEU A 701 21.84 2.87 10.11
N GLY A 702 21.48 2.09 11.11
CA GLY A 702 22.44 1.29 11.90
C GLY A 702 23.17 0.26 11.05
N ILE A 703 22.47 -0.52 10.24
CA ILE A 703 23.07 -1.50 9.31
C ILE A 703 23.97 -0.79 8.31
N SER A 704 23.48 0.30 7.71
CA SER A 704 24.27 1.11 6.78
C SER A 704 25.52 1.70 7.45
N ALA A 705 25.38 2.14 8.70
CA ALA A 705 26.50 2.66 9.48
C ALA A 705 27.59 1.60 9.73
N VAL A 706 27.19 0.39 10.14
CA VAL A 706 28.14 -0.73 10.30
C VAL A 706 28.90 -0.97 9.00
N TYR A 707 28.20 -1.01 7.87
CA TYR A 707 28.84 -1.14 6.56
C TYR A 707 29.83 0.00 6.29
N LEU A 708 29.43 1.26 6.50
CA LEU A 708 30.28 2.42 6.23
C LEU A 708 31.48 2.51 7.18
N LEU A 709 31.34 2.11 8.46
CA LEU A 709 32.42 2.01 9.43
C LEU A 709 33.49 0.98 8.98
N LEU A 710 33.03 -0.15 8.46
CA LEU A 710 33.94 -1.19 7.92
C LEU A 710 34.63 -0.75 6.62
N ARG A 711 33.86 -0.04 5.77
CA ARG A 711 34.29 0.38 4.43
C ARG A 711 35.19 1.59 4.42
N TYR A 712 34.88 2.59 5.23
CA TYR A 712 35.62 3.82 5.39
C TYR A 712 36.36 3.84 6.73
N ARG A 713 37.00 4.95 7.08
CA ARG A 713 37.62 5.07 8.41
C ARG A 713 36.53 5.31 9.46
N LEU A 714 36.78 4.90 10.70
CA LEU A 714 35.87 5.04 11.82
C LEU A 714 35.34 6.49 11.98
N SER A 715 36.23 7.47 11.84
CA SER A 715 35.88 8.89 11.95
C SER A 715 34.84 9.36 10.93
N ARG A 716 34.92 8.87 9.70
CA ARG A 716 34.00 9.25 8.63
C ARG A 716 32.66 8.54 8.75
N GLY A 717 32.71 7.24 9.04
CA GLY A 717 31.49 6.47 9.26
C GLY A 717 30.66 7.03 10.41
N LEU A 718 31.29 7.41 11.53
CA LEU A 718 30.62 8.06 12.65
C LEU A 718 30.06 9.44 12.28
N ALA A 719 30.79 10.25 11.55
CA ALA A 719 30.31 11.55 11.09
C ALA A 719 29.09 11.41 10.16
N SER A 720 29.13 10.46 9.21
CA SER A 720 28.01 10.16 8.32
C SER A 720 26.77 9.72 9.10
N LEU A 721 26.97 8.83 10.07
CA LEU A 721 25.88 8.35 10.93
C LEU A 721 25.20 9.50 11.68
N ILE A 722 25.98 10.34 12.38
CA ILE A 722 25.42 11.44 13.17
C ILE A 722 24.71 12.46 12.28
N VAL A 723 25.28 12.81 11.13
CA VAL A 723 24.64 13.74 10.19
C VAL A 723 23.34 13.15 9.66
N SER A 724 23.32 11.86 9.28
CA SER A 724 22.13 11.21 8.75
C SER A 724 21.05 11.00 9.81
N PHE A 725 21.41 10.60 11.02
CA PHE A 725 20.45 10.55 12.13
C PHE A 725 19.91 11.94 12.48
N GLY A 726 20.76 12.96 12.49
CA GLY A 726 20.36 14.33 12.73
C GLY A 726 19.39 14.84 11.68
N ALA A 727 19.70 14.66 10.39
CA ALA A 727 18.83 15.08 9.29
C ALA A 727 17.49 14.34 9.32
N THR A 728 17.52 13.02 9.49
CA THR A 728 16.32 12.19 9.52
C THR A 728 15.45 12.49 10.74
N GLY A 729 16.06 12.61 11.92
CA GLY A 729 15.34 12.92 13.17
C GLY A 729 14.70 14.31 13.16
N ILE A 730 15.39 15.34 12.66
CA ILE A 730 14.81 16.67 12.48
C ILE A 730 13.63 16.59 11.52
N SER A 731 13.79 15.91 10.38
CA SER A 731 12.74 15.80 9.37
C SER A 731 11.53 15.03 9.88
N ALA A 732 11.74 13.96 10.65
CA ALA A 732 10.66 13.17 11.23
C ALA A 732 9.84 13.98 12.26
N GLY A 733 10.50 14.76 13.10
CA GLY A 733 9.82 15.53 14.15
C GLY A 733 9.37 16.91 13.73
N LEU A 734 9.75 17.39 12.55
CA LEU A 734 9.43 18.74 12.11
C LEU A 734 7.93 19.01 12.07
N PHE A 735 7.15 18.07 11.52
CA PHE A 735 5.69 18.19 11.46
C PHE A 735 5.00 18.00 12.81
N ALA A 736 5.62 17.24 13.71
CA ALA A 736 5.16 17.19 15.10
C ALA A 736 5.31 18.55 15.81
N MET A 737 6.32 19.34 15.42
CA MET A 737 6.50 20.71 15.90
C MET A 737 5.54 21.71 15.23
N LEU A 738 5.27 21.52 13.93
CA LEU A 738 4.46 22.40 13.09
C LEU A 738 2.99 21.95 13.06
N ARG A 739 2.37 21.81 14.21
CA ARG A 739 0.99 21.27 14.33
C ARG A 739 -0.12 22.12 13.69
N PHE A 740 0.18 23.30 13.24
CA PHE A 740 -0.77 24.12 12.47
C PHE A 740 -0.98 23.61 11.03
N LEU A 741 -0.11 22.69 10.58
CA LEU A 741 -0.30 22.01 9.30
C LEU A 741 -1.09 20.71 9.54
N PRO A 742 -2.14 20.45 8.75
CA PRO A 742 -2.95 19.21 8.86
C PRO A 742 -2.22 18.03 8.22
N VAL A 743 -1.13 17.58 8.85
CA VAL A 743 -0.26 16.51 8.34
C VAL A 743 -0.68 15.18 8.92
N THR A 744 -0.83 14.19 8.05
CA THR A 744 -1.16 12.81 8.40
C THR A 744 0.10 11.96 8.60
N SER A 745 -0.05 10.78 9.20
CA SER A 745 1.00 9.76 9.38
C SER A 745 1.65 9.32 8.06
N TYR A 746 1.00 9.52 6.93
CA TYR A 746 1.58 9.27 5.61
C TYR A 746 2.89 10.04 5.37
N ALA A 747 3.06 11.23 5.95
CA ALA A 747 4.31 11.98 5.85
C ALA A 747 5.52 11.20 6.38
N SER A 748 5.32 10.25 7.28
CA SER A 748 6.39 9.40 7.82
C SER A 748 7.02 8.45 6.78
N ILE A 749 6.34 8.15 5.68
CA ILE A 749 6.88 7.35 4.56
C ILE A 749 8.11 8.03 3.94
N ALA A 750 8.20 9.36 4.04
CA ALA A 750 9.39 10.09 3.58
C ALA A 750 10.65 9.83 4.43
N ILE A 751 10.51 9.38 5.69
CA ILE A 751 11.64 9.21 6.62
C ILE A 751 12.73 8.28 6.07
N PRO A 752 12.44 7.04 5.63
CA PRO A 752 13.45 6.16 5.04
C PRO A 752 14.05 6.72 3.74
N PHE A 753 13.27 7.43 2.92
CA PHE A 753 13.80 8.10 1.73
C PHE A 753 14.84 9.18 2.09
N ILE A 754 14.54 10.02 3.08
CA ILE A 754 15.45 11.08 3.56
C ILE A 754 16.73 10.47 4.12
N ALA A 755 16.63 9.36 4.84
CA ALA A 755 17.78 8.63 5.38
C ALA A 755 18.69 8.09 4.25
N ILE A 756 18.11 7.45 3.21
CA ILE A 756 18.82 6.99 2.02
C ILE A 756 19.53 8.16 1.34
N PHE A 757 18.83 9.26 1.12
CA PHE A 757 19.38 10.45 0.48
C PHE A 757 20.53 11.06 1.28
N SER A 758 20.37 11.21 2.60
CA SER A 758 21.41 11.74 3.48
C SER A 758 22.69 10.90 3.45
N LEU A 759 22.55 9.57 3.50
CA LEU A 759 23.68 8.66 3.37
C LEU A 759 24.30 8.72 1.97
N ALA A 760 23.52 8.85 0.91
CA ALA A 760 24.01 8.95 -0.46
C ALA A 760 24.88 10.21 -0.64
N VAL A 761 24.41 11.36 -0.16
CA VAL A 761 25.19 12.61 -0.18
C VAL A 761 26.48 12.48 0.67
N GLY A 762 26.39 11.83 1.82
CA GLY A 762 27.55 11.50 2.65
C GLY A 762 28.59 10.61 1.95
N ILE A 763 28.13 9.59 1.19
CA ILE A 763 28.99 8.68 0.41
C ILE A 763 29.71 9.46 -0.70
N ILE A 764 29.04 10.38 -1.39
CA ILE A 764 29.67 11.24 -2.41
C ILE A 764 30.85 11.99 -1.79
N LEU A 765 30.65 12.61 -0.63
CA LEU A 765 31.69 13.36 0.06
C LEU A 765 32.84 12.46 0.57
N MET A 766 32.50 11.36 1.24
CA MET A 766 33.50 10.40 1.74
C MET A 766 34.37 9.80 0.63
N ASN A 767 33.75 9.55 -0.52
CA ASN A 767 34.49 9.01 -1.66
C ASN A 767 35.45 10.05 -2.24
N LYS A 768 35.05 11.31 -2.36
CA LYS A 768 35.92 12.39 -2.84
C LYS A 768 37.11 12.61 -1.90
N GLU A 769 36.87 12.65 -0.60
CA GLU A 769 37.96 12.73 0.38
C GLU A 769 38.92 11.53 0.29
N ARG A 770 38.38 10.31 0.12
CA ARG A 770 39.18 9.10 -0.04
C ARG A 770 40.07 9.18 -1.26
N ASP A 771 39.58 9.65 -2.40
CA ASP A 771 40.37 9.80 -3.61
C ASP A 771 41.54 10.79 -3.42
N MET A 772 41.31 11.88 -2.70
CA MET A 772 42.34 12.84 -2.37
C MET A 772 43.41 12.25 -1.45
N ILE A 773 43.02 11.40 -0.52
CA ILE A 773 43.98 10.74 0.39
C ILE A 773 44.83 9.67 -0.31
N LEU A 774 44.22 8.98 -1.30
CA LEU A 774 44.94 7.96 -2.06
C LEU A 774 45.95 8.56 -3.07
N ASP A 775 45.87 9.85 -3.30
CA ASP A 775 46.86 10.55 -4.09
C ASP A 775 48.20 10.58 -3.36
N GLU A 776 49.25 10.09 -4.05
CA GLU A 776 50.60 9.97 -3.47
C GLU A 776 51.22 11.31 -3.03
N ARG A 777 50.73 12.42 -3.57
CA ARG A 777 51.15 13.79 -3.21
C ARG A 777 50.67 14.21 -1.81
N ASN A 778 49.63 13.60 -1.28
CA ASN A 778 48.98 13.95 0.02
C ASN A 778 49.41 12.98 1.12
N ARG A 779 50.68 12.70 1.27
CA ARG A 779 51.24 11.79 2.28
C ARG A 779 51.25 12.34 3.70
N ASP A 780 51.04 13.63 3.87
CA ASP A 780 50.98 14.23 5.20
C ASP A 780 49.73 13.78 5.94
N ASN A 781 49.95 13.13 7.09
CA ASN A 781 48.91 12.63 7.96
C ASN A 781 48.67 13.54 9.18
N SER A 782 49.27 14.75 9.18
CA SER A 782 48.98 15.72 10.24
C SER A 782 47.52 16.07 10.29
N VAL A 783 47.04 16.45 11.49
CA VAL A 783 45.66 16.83 11.69
C VAL A 783 45.28 18.05 10.82
N GLU A 784 46.24 18.96 10.65
CA GLU A 784 46.07 20.20 9.88
C GLU A 784 45.97 19.90 8.37
N ALA A 785 46.82 19.06 7.84
CA ALA A 785 46.75 18.63 6.43
C ALA A 785 45.45 17.87 6.15
N ARG A 786 45.00 17.02 7.07
CA ARG A 786 43.70 16.35 6.96
C ARG A 786 42.53 17.26 7.04
N ASN A 787 42.57 18.30 7.86
CA ASN A 787 41.54 19.33 7.92
C ASN A 787 41.44 20.11 6.60
N ALA A 788 42.59 20.54 6.03
CA ALA A 788 42.64 21.24 4.76
C ALA A 788 42.11 20.36 3.62
N MET A 789 42.48 19.07 3.61
CA MET A 789 41.93 18.11 2.64
C MET A 789 40.43 17.92 2.77
N MET A 790 39.86 17.89 3.99
CA MET A 790 38.42 17.73 4.18
C MET A 790 37.66 18.96 3.68
N VAL A 791 38.14 20.17 3.94
CA VAL A 791 37.55 21.40 3.43
C VAL A 791 37.57 21.39 1.90
N LYS A 792 38.71 21.05 1.28
CA LYS A 792 38.82 20.95 -0.18
C LYS A 792 37.94 19.83 -0.74
N ALA A 793 37.88 18.67 -0.10
CA ALA A 793 37.02 17.56 -0.51
C ALA A 793 35.53 17.99 -0.49
N THR A 794 35.10 18.73 0.54
CA THR A 794 33.73 19.26 0.61
C THR A 794 33.46 20.24 -0.52
N ALA A 795 34.38 21.15 -0.80
CA ALA A 795 34.27 22.09 -1.92
C ALA A 795 34.16 21.38 -3.27
N LEU A 796 34.99 20.36 -3.51
CA LEU A 796 34.96 19.60 -4.77
C LEU A 796 33.77 18.64 -4.88
N ALA A 797 33.27 18.10 -3.75
CA ALA A 797 32.07 17.25 -3.69
C ALA A 797 30.78 18.07 -3.80
N SER A 798 30.82 19.40 -3.60
CA SER A 798 29.61 20.24 -3.61
C SER A 798 28.88 20.18 -4.95
N THR A 799 29.56 20.07 -6.09
CA THR A 799 28.93 20.01 -7.41
C THR A 799 28.02 18.76 -7.57
N PRO A 800 28.52 17.50 -7.40
CA PRO A 800 27.64 16.33 -7.48
C PRO A 800 26.60 16.31 -6.37
N MET A 801 26.87 16.86 -5.18
CA MET A 801 25.89 16.99 -4.12
C MET A 801 24.79 17.99 -4.50
N THR A 802 25.10 19.09 -5.14
CA THR A 802 24.12 20.05 -5.63
C THR A 802 23.24 19.44 -6.73
N ILE A 803 23.81 18.67 -7.65
CA ILE A 803 23.05 17.92 -8.66
C ILE A 803 22.07 16.94 -7.98
N ALA A 804 22.57 16.16 -7.02
CA ALA A 804 21.74 15.25 -6.22
C ALA A 804 20.59 16.00 -5.51
N PHE A 805 20.90 17.13 -4.88
CA PHE A 805 19.94 17.98 -4.20
C PHE A 805 18.88 18.53 -5.15
N ILE A 806 19.27 19.12 -6.28
CA ILE A 806 18.33 19.67 -7.26
C ILE A 806 17.38 18.59 -7.78
N MET A 807 17.90 17.39 -8.07
CA MET A 807 17.08 16.28 -8.56
C MET A 807 16.09 15.78 -7.49
N ALA A 808 16.55 15.58 -6.25
CA ALA A 808 15.69 15.13 -5.17
C ALA A 808 14.66 16.20 -4.76
N LEU A 809 15.06 17.47 -4.73
CA LEU A 809 14.19 18.61 -4.50
C LEU A 809 13.12 18.70 -5.59
N TYR A 810 13.52 18.59 -6.85
CA TYR A 810 12.62 18.62 -7.99
C TYR A 810 11.60 17.46 -7.92
N LEU A 811 12.04 16.23 -7.60
CA LEU A 811 11.14 15.09 -7.40
C LEU A 811 10.11 15.40 -6.31
N GLY A 812 10.55 15.94 -5.18
CA GLY A 812 9.66 16.36 -4.10
C GLY A 812 8.63 17.40 -4.59
N VAL A 813 9.07 18.47 -5.25
CA VAL A 813 8.19 19.54 -5.76
C VAL A 813 7.23 19.02 -6.83
N ASN A 814 7.70 18.21 -7.76
CA ASN A 814 6.89 17.64 -8.83
C ASN A 814 5.75 16.79 -8.28
N PHE A 815 6.06 15.80 -7.42
CA PHE A 815 5.03 14.94 -6.85
C PHE A 815 4.16 15.68 -5.81
N PHE A 816 4.70 16.65 -5.07
CA PHE A 816 3.89 17.52 -4.20
C PHE A 816 2.80 18.23 -5.00
N GLY A 817 3.11 18.74 -6.17
CA GLY A 817 2.15 19.45 -7.03
C GLY A 817 1.13 18.55 -7.72
N PHE A 818 1.44 17.27 -7.95
CA PHE A 818 0.55 16.34 -8.64
C PHE A 818 -0.24 15.41 -7.73
N MET A 819 0.13 15.29 -6.44
CA MET A 819 -0.55 14.42 -5.49
C MET A 819 -1.68 15.12 -4.75
N PHE A 820 -2.56 14.32 -4.18
CA PHE A 820 -3.69 14.79 -3.39
C PHE A 820 -3.23 15.33 -2.03
N THR A 821 -4.04 16.21 -1.43
CA THR A 821 -3.69 16.94 -0.21
C THR A 821 -3.21 16.04 0.92
N ASN A 822 -3.87 14.92 1.16
CA ASN A 822 -3.54 14.01 2.27
C ASN A 822 -2.19 13.31 2.11
N VAL A 823 -1.76 13.07 0.87
CA VAL A 823 -0.48 12.40 0.54
C VAL A 823 0.62 13.37 0.13
N SER A 824 0.27 14.58 -0.28
CA SER A 824 1.24 15.58 -0.72
C SER A 824 2.26 15.92 0.37
N TYR A 825 1.87 15.83 1.64
CA TYR A 825 2.78 16.09 2.77
C TYR A 825 3.98 15.14 2.82
N ILE A 826 3.92 13.94 2.21
CA ILE A 826 5.08 13.07 2.03
C ILE A 826 6.16 13.82 1.26
N PHE A 827 5.78 14.46 0.15
CA PHE A 827 6.70 15.15 -0.73
C PHE A 827 7.18 16.47 -0.15
N LEU A 828 6.34 17.15 0.64
CA LEU A 828 6.77 18.30 1.43
C LEU A 828 7.83 17.87 2.47
N ALA A 829 7.66 16.72 3.11
CA ALA A 829 8.66 16.14 4.01
C ALA A 829 9.96 15.81 3.27
N VAL A 830 9.88 15.29 2.04
CA VAL A 830 11.05 15.05 1.17
C VAL A 830 11.76 16.37 0.88
N ILE A 831 11.05 17.43 0.47
CA ILE A 831 11.62 18.74 0.15
C ILE A 831 12.42 19.29 1.35
N LEU A 832 11.81 19.28 2.52
CA LEU A 832 12.44 19.77 3.74
C LEU A 832 13.59 18.88 4.18
N GLY A 833 13.39 17.57 4.18
CA GLY A 833 14.38 16.58 4.59
C GLY A 833 15.63 16.56 3.70
N VAL A 834 15.47 16.64 2.41
CA VAL A 834 16.57 16.72 1.44
C VAL A 834 17.36 18.01 1.64
N SER A 835 16.69 19.14 1.90
CA SER A 835 17.32 20.43 2.18
C SER A 835 18.15 20.38 3.46
N ILE A 836 17.59 19.82 4.54
CA ILE A 836 18.27 19.64 5.82
C ILE A 836 19.46 18.70 5.66
N ALA A 837 19.28 17.56 5.01
CA ALA A 837 20.33 16.57 4.82
C ALA A 837 21.53 17.13 4.03
N THR A 838 21.27 17.84 2.93
CA THR A 838 22.33 18.46 2.13
C THR A 838 23.06 19.55 2.90
N GLY A 839 22.31 20.45 3.57
CA GLY A 839 22.88 21.53 4.39
C GLY A 839 23.77 21.01 5.52
N LEU A 840 23.30 20.01 6.27
CA LEU A 840 24.06 19.40 7.35
C LEU A 840 25.30 18.66 6.85
N THR A 841 25.20 17.97 5.71
CA THR A 841 26.35 17.25 5.13
C THR A 841 27.41 18.24 4.67
N LEU A 842 27.03 19.32 3.99
CA LEU A 842 27.99 20.33 3.52
C LEU A 842 28.69 21.05 4.67
N VAL A 843 27.97 21.38 5.74
CA VAL A 843 28.51 22.25 6.80
C VAL A 843 29.09 21.45 7.96
N CYS A 844 28.42 20.38 8.41
CA CYS A 844 28.73 19.70 9.67
C CYS A 844 29.53 18.41 9.49
N PHE A 845 29.43 17.71 8.33
CA PHE A 845 30.10 16.42 8.16
C PHE A 845 31.63 16.52 8.29
N GLY A 846 32.28 17.47 7.58
CA GLY A 846 33.72 17.69 7.65
C GLY A 846 34.24 17.93 9.06
N PRO A 847 33.70 18.94 9.77
CA PRO A 847 34.05 19.21 11.17
C PRO A 847 33.87 18.02 12.10
N LEU A 848 32.77 17.28 12.01
CA LEU A 848 32.52 16.08 12.82
C LEU A 848 33.56 14.98 12.52
N ALA A 849 33.84 14.72 11.25
CA ALA A 849 34.86 13.76 10.84
C ALA A 849 36.24 14.13 11.38
N GLN A 850 36.54 15.43 11.48
CA GLN A 850 37.79 15.93 12.08
C GLN A 850 37.84 15.70 13.59
N VAL A 851 36.77 15.95 14.31
CA VAL A 851 36.70 15.70 15.77
C VAL A 851 36.92 14.22 16.03
N PHE A 852 36.27 13.35 15.30
CA PHE A 852 36.44 11.90 15.44
C PHE A 852 37.82 11.42 14.95
N PHE A 853 38.40 12.05 13.96
CA PHE A 853 39.76 11.75 13.55
C PHE A 853 40.80 12.08 14.64
N LYS A 854 40.61 13.22 15.33
CA LYS A 854 41.44 13.57 16.49
C LYS A 854 41.31 12.55 17.62
N ALA A 855 40.03 12.15 17.93
CA ALA A 855 39.75 11.21 19.02
C ALA A 855 40.29 9.80 18.73
N PHE A 856 40.17 9.32 17.51
CA PHE A 856 40.46 7.92 17.15
C PHE A 856 41.74 7.76 16.30
N HIS A 857 42.51 8.79 16.08
CA HIS A 857 43.83 8.79 15.37
C HIS A 857 43.76 8.07 14.00
N GLY A 858 42.63 8.13 13.32
CA GLY A 858 42.43 7.52 12.00
C GLY A 858 42.39 5.99 11.97
N ILE A 859 41.93 5.37 13.04
CA ILE A 859 41.74 3.91 13.14
C ILE A 859 40.91 3.38 11.96
N ARG A 860 41.40 2.31 11.34
CA ARG A 860 40.66 1.47 10.41
C ARG A 860 40.31 0.15 11.07
N ILE A 861 39.04 -0.24 11.06
CA ILE A 861 38.57 -1.53 11.60
C ILE A 861 39.14 -2.68 10.74
N ILE A 862 39.09 -2.53 9.43
CA ILE A 862 39.70 -3.49 8.50
C ILE A 862 40.94 -2.82 7.87
N LYS A 863 42.10 -3.32 8.22
CA LYS A 863 43.36 -2.91 7.55
C LYS A 863 43.39 -3.56 6.16
N PRO A 864 43.54 -2.80 5.06
CA PRO A 864 43.78 -3.43 3.77
C PRO A 864 45.03 -4.29 3.88
N LYS A 865 44.97 -5.55 3.42
CA LYS A 865 46.13 -6.39 3.26
C LYS A 865 47.11 -5.58 2.44
N ALA A 866 48.26 -5.27 3.00
CA ALA A 866 49.35 -4.67 2.25
C ALA A 866 49.67 -5.64 1.12
N ASN A 867 49.28 -5.30 -0.09
CA ASN A 867 49.80 -5.99 -1.27
C ASN A 867 51.29 -5.74 -1.26
N LYS A 868 52.04 -6.67 -0.71
CA LYS A 868 53.46 -6.79 -1.01
C LYS A 868 53.53 -7.13 -2.49
N LYS A 869 53.38 -6.14 -3.35
CA LYS A 869 53.86 -6.23 -4.72
C LYS A 869 55.38 -6.41 -4.55
N LYS A 870 55.86 -7.66 -4.63
CA LYS A 870 57.21 -7.92 -4.98
C LYS A 870 57.49 -7.02 -6.19
N ALA A 871 58.38 -6.06 -6.03
CA ALA A 871 58.86 -5.27 -7.14
C ALA A 871 59.33 -6.27 -8.21
N ARG A 872 58.53 -6.52 -9.20
CA ARG A 872 58.98 -7.18 -10.41
C ARG A 872 60.02 -6.25 -11.01
N PRO A 873 61.23 -6.73 -11.23
CA PRO A 873 62.24 -5.92 -11.91
C PRO A 873 61.59 -5.45 -13.21
N VAL A 874 61.56 -4.15 -13.41
CA VAL A 874 61.09 -3.55 -14.65
C VAL A 874 61.99 -4.05 -15.75
N ARG A 875 61.54 -5.03 -16.55
CA ARG A 875 62.11 -5.31 -17.85
C ARG A 875 61.78 -4.07 -18.69
N VAL A 876 62.79 -3.22 -18.84
CA VAL A 876 62.74 -2.14 -19.80
C VAL A 876 62.76 -2.81 -21.18
N ASN A 877 61.57 -3.01 -21.73
CA ASN A 877 61.39 -3.34 -23.14
C ASN A 877 61.68 -2.07 -23.93
N LYS A 878 62.84 -2.01 -24.54
CA LYS A 878 63.32 -0.89 -25.37
C LYS A 878 62.50 -0.66 -26.66
N SER A 879 61.37 -1.32 -26.82
CA SER A 879 60.44 -1.23 -27.98
C SER A 879 58.98 -1.01 -27.64
N ALA A 880 58.65 -0.55 -26.47
CA ALA A 880 57.30 -0.09 -26.20
C ALA A 880 57.20 1.38 -26.62
N GLU A 881 56.58 1.62 -27.75
CA GLU A 881 55.99 2.94 -28.02
C GLU A 881 55.21 3.39 -26.79
N PRO A 882 55.31 4.66 -26.37
CA PRO A 882 54.60 5.18 -25.24
C PRO A 882 53.09 5.11 -25.53
N GLU A 883 52.43 4.12 -24.95
CA GLU A 883 50.97 3.86 -25.15
C GLU A 883 50.10 5.02 -24.73
N GLU A 884 50.64 6.13 -24.24
CA GLU A 884 49.85 7.26 -23.70
C GLU A 884 50.46 8.65 -23.89
N ALA A 885 51.32 8.86 -24.83
CA ALA A 885 51.68 10.21 -25.24
C ALA A 885 50.59 10.74 -26.17
N ILE A 886 49.59 11.35 -25.61
CA ILE A 886 48.58 12.06 -26.40
C ILE A 886 49.03 13.49 -26.56
N PHE A 887 49.65 13.76 -27.65
CA PHE A 887 49.76 15.12 -28.16
C PHE A 887 48.43 15.47 -28.86
N ILE A 888 47.64 16.32 -28.23
CA ILE A 888 46.43 16.87 -28.86
C ILE A 888 46.89 17.58 -30.12
N GLY A 889 46.60 17.00 -31.29
CA GLY A 889 46.89 17.56 -32.61
C GLY A 889 47.90 16.83 -33.49
N ILE A 890 48.42 15.67 -33.12
CA ILE A 890 49.38 14.89 -33.92
C ILE A 890 48.85 13.54 -34.40
N ASN A 891 47.74 13.06 -33.88
CA ASN A 891 47.10 11.79 -34.29
C ASN A 891 45.66 12.05 -34.78
N ASP A 892 45.47 12.90 -35.77
CA ASP A 892 44.26 12.95 -36.58
C ASP A 892 44.43 12.03 -37.82
#